data_79fd6431237d4ce103acb80251ca1f55
#
_entry.id   79fd6431237d4ce103acb80251ca1f55
#
_cell.length_a   1.000
_cell.length_b   1.000
_cell.length_c   1.000
_cell.angle_alpha   90.00
_cell.angle_beta   90.00
_cell.angle_gamma   90.00
#
_symmetry.space_group_name_H-M   'P 1'
#
loop_
_entity.id
_entity.type
_entity.pdbx_description
1 polymer ?
#
loop_
_entity_poly.entity_id
_entity_poly.type
_entity_poly.pdbx_seq_one_letter_code
_entity_poly.pdbx_strand_id
1 'polypeptide(L)'
;MKHRYLTLLAVPVLMSCGSADKTTSIPALTVDELGVEVAPEANREYSYTDKKAGYWYGRTHQDEPTDWYAGWNQAKRRILSDYALTVDGTPLLRRDAQVCVYPDRLERRWANAVETLAMVDDRAILSIAVDSVQGDSIGITLNETLLKDAERRADALCYTPQEAESNRLKVVPLNSVAISFKGNRMQAPASAGGFLIAYGTEAHCDSLIAGYRKEGADWLAQQKARMNRLVTVNNPLHSNLPELDKALAWITLTMDELITEQQGKGIYAGLPWFNEYWGRDMFIAMPGATLVTGQFDVTKDILKDFAKLQDRDTLSVTCGRIPNRANLEGILYNTADGTPRYVIEAEELLRYSGDRSFLRDIYPSVVLSIDQSLRHHTDEKGYLLHADADTWMDVKRNGIPGSPRGNRANDIQYLWYKQLEAGAHLARLMDDAPHAEAWHEAAVRLARNFEADYCNKDSLLIYDHLNADGTPDLQYRPNQLYCFELIADDDFKQRVTRRVWEELVYPWGVASLAQWDLQFHPQHENWHYYHKDDAYHNGTVWLWNNGIAMQRMIEYGQQETAWKLFQNMNRQALHEGAVGSLSENADAHPREGKTWAGRSGTFLQAWSNSEQLRVWYQYFLGIRPDLMNGTVTVEPKLPAEITELQTSVKIGRGTLYYTYKDGKFDVRLEGEDAKVNLILPQAAAPNPIFQGVDFCQPRPLEHYPCFDTYHEEALTY
;
A
#
# COMPACT_ATOMS: atom_id res chain seq x y z
N MET A 1 28.48 35.80 -24.47
CA MET A 1 29.90 35.52 -24.39
C MET A 1 30.05 34.03 -24.58
N LYS A 2 31.14 33.42 -24.84
CA LYS A 2 31.24 32.17 -25.60
C LYS A 2 30.77 30.92 -24.85
N HIS A 3 29.70 30.31 -25.35
CA HIS A 3 29.28 28.92 -24.97
C HIS A 3 30.28 27.93 -25.59
N ARG A 4 30.87 27.08 -24.77
CA ARG A 4 31.64 25.91 -25.19
C ARG A 4 30.70 24.70 -25.17
N TYR A 5 30.29 24.23 -26.34
CA TYR A 5 29.69 22.91 -26.49
C TYR A 5 30.78 21.84 -26.32
N LEU A 6 30.61 20.96 -25.33
CA LEU A 6 31.39 19.72 -25.25
C LEU A 6 30.72 18.67 -26.12
N THR A 7 31.40 18.27 -27.17
CA THR A 7 30.96 17.19 -28.06
C THR A 7 31.28 15.85 -27.36
N LEU A 8 30.26 15.10 -27.00
CA LEU A 8 30.40 13.72 -26.52
C LEU A 8 30.79 12.82 -27.69
N LEU A 9 31.93 12.17 -27.58
CA LEU A 9 32.34 11.07 -28.44
C LEU A 9 31.60 9.80 -28.05
N ALA A 10 30.70 9.32 -28.93
CA ALA A 10 30.11 8.01 -28.81
C ALA A 10 31.16 6.94 -29.17
N VAL A 11 31.44 6.06 -28.23
CA VAL A 11 32.22 4.84 -28.48
C VAL A 11 31.27 3.78 -29.04
N PRO A 12 31.55 3.22 -30.22
CA PRO A 12 30.72 2.14 -30.73
C PRO A 12 31.01 0.84 -29.96
N VAL A 13 29.97 0.31 -29.30
CA VAL A 13 29.99 -1.04 -28.73
C VAL A 13 29.78 -2.03 -29.87
N LEU A 14 30.79 -2.85 -30.14
CA LEU A 14 30.71 -4.00 -31.03
C LEU A 14 29.72 -5.00 -30.47
N MET A 15 28.58 -5.16 -31.17
CA MET A 15 27.67 -6.27 -30.94
C MET A 15 28.31 -7.58 -31.39
N SER A 16 28.64 -8.43 -30.45
CA SER A 16 28.94 -9.84 -30.69
C SER A 16 27.60 -10.57 -30.85
N CYS A 17 27.33 -11.07 -32.09
CA CYS A 17 26.27 -12.05 -32.29
C CYS A 17 26.67 -13.37 -31.64
N GLY A 18 26.20 -13.59 -30.41
CA GLY A 18 26.26 -14.86 -29.69
C GLY A 18 24.90 -15.55 -29.77
N SER A 19 24.92 -16.81 -30.09
CA SER A 19 23.86 -17.82 -30.22
C SER A 19 22.68 -17.63 -29.28
N ALA A 20 21.46 -17.96 -29.78
CA ALA A 20 20.23 -18.07 -29.00
C ALA A 20 20.44 -18.87 -27.71
N ASP A 21 20.70 -18.17 -26.61
CA ASP A 21 20.79 -18.76 -25.29
C ASP A 21 19.37 -18.95 -24.71
N LYS A 22 19.17 -20.13 -24.19
CA LYS A 22 18.02 -20.50 -23.38
C LYS A 22 17.80 -19.42 -22.36
N THR A 23 16.61 -18.81 -22.34
CA THR A 23 16.15 -17.94 -21.26
C THR A 23 16.24 -18.75 -19.97
N THR A 24 17.33 -18.60 -19.22
CA THR A 24 17.47 -19.14 -17.88
C THR A 24 16.44 -18.44 -17.00
N SER A 25 15.49 -19.21 -16.48
CA SER A 25 14.51 -18.66 -15.54
C SER A 25 15.24 -18.10 -14.31
N ILE A 26 14.88 -16.87 -13.90
CA ILE A 26 15.39 -16.26 -12.66
C ILE A 26 14.95 -17.15 -11.48
N PRO A 27 15.83 -17.55 -10.57
CA PRO A 27 15.49 -18.42 -9.44
C PRO A 27 14.79 -17.63 -8.32
N ALA A 28 13.54 -17.21 -8.59
CA ALA A 28 12.71 -16.46 -7.65
C ALA A 28 11.95 -17.40 -6.70
N LEU A 29 11.64 -16.89 -5.50
CA LEU A 29 10.90 -17.63 -4.47
C LEU A 29 9.45 -17.87 -4.89
N THR A 30 8.98 -19.10 -4.70
CA THR A 30 7.57 -19.47 -4.86
C THR A 30 6.77 -19.20 -3.59
N VAL A 31 5.43 -19.20 -3.67
CA VAL A 31 4.53 -19.05 -2.51
C VAL A 31 4.87 -20.03 -1.39
N ASP A 32 5.21 -21.28 -1.73
CA ASP A 32 5.55 -22.32 -0.72
C ASP A 32 6.91 -22.07 -0.04
N GLU A 33 7.81 -21.29 -0.64
CA GLU A 33 9.10 -20.90 -0.06
C GLU A 33 9.01 -19.60 0.77
N LEU A 34 7.89 -18.89 0.68
CA LEU A 34 7.66 -17.64 1.40
C LEU A 34 7.17 -17.82 2.84
N GLY A 35 6.97 -19.04 3.33
CA GLY A 35 6.51 -19.28 4.69
C GLY A 35 7.30 -18.50 5.76
N VAL A 36 6.59 -17.85 6.68
CA VAL A 36 7.14 -17.13 7.84
C VAL A 36 6.71 -17.84 9.10
N GLU A 37 7.67 -18.44 9.79
CA GLU A 37 7.44 -19.00 11.12
C GLU A 37 7.25 -17.87 12.14
N VAL A 38 6.23 -17.99 12.98
CA VAL A 38 5.91 -17.01 14.01
C VAL A 38 6.01 -17.66 15.38
N ALA A 39 6.83 -17.08 16.25
CA ALA A 39 6.93 -17.52 17.63
C ALA A 39 5.69 -17.12 18.45
N PRO A 40 5.26 -17.94 19.44
CA PRO A 40 4.04 -17.67 20.20
C PRO A 40 4.00 -16.29 20.88
N GLU A 41 5.13 -15.82 21.41
CA GLU A 41 5.26 -14.52 22.05
C GLU A 41 5.11 -13.34 21.09
N ALA A 42 5.33 -13.54 19.80
CA ALA A 42 5.16 -12.51 18.79
C ALA A 42 3.68 -12.30 18.42
N ASN A 43 2.90 -13.38 18.38
CA ASN A 43 1.44 -13.38 18.13
C ASN A 43 1.02 -12.36 17.05
N ARG A 44 1.54 -12.53 15.82
CA ARG A 44 1.44 -11.55 14.74
C ARG A 44 0.09 -11.57 14.04
N GLU A 45 -0.27 -10.44 13.46
CA GLU A 45 -1.46 -10.28 12.61
C GLU A 45 -1.24 -10.95 11.25
N TYR A 46 -2.33 -11.45 10.66
CA TYR A 46 -2.39 -11.94 9.28
C TYR A 46 -3.80 -11.69 8.70
N SER A 47 -3.88 -11.62 7.39
CA SER A 47 -5.17 -11.47 6.70
C SER A 47 -5.13 -12.15 5.34
N TYR A 48 -6.29 -12.63 4.87
CA TYR A 48 -6.52 -13.15 3.52
C TYR A 48 -7.81 -12.58 2.97
N THR A 49 -7.85 -12.25 1.66
CA THR A 49 -9.05 -11.76 0.99
C THR A 49 -9.61 -12.81 0.04
N ASP A 50 -10.91 -12.72 -0.27
CA ASP A 50 -11.54 -13.50 -1.35
C ASP A 50 -11.47 -12.77 -2.71
N LYS A 51 -10.67 -11.71 -2.84
CA LYS A 51 -10.55 -10.83 -4.03
C LYS A 51 -11.84 -10.09 -4.40
N LYS A 52 -12.87 -10.20 -3.57
CA LYS A 52 -14.16 -9.48 -3.68
C LYS A 52 -14.32 -8.58 -2.46
N ALA A 53 -15.35 -8.76 -1.67
CA ALA A 53 -15.63 -7.94 -0.51
C ALA A 53 -15.28 -8.63 0.82
N GLY A 54 -14.87 -9.88 0.79
CA GLY A 54 -14.58 -10.69 1.95
C GLY A 54 -13.11 -10.72 2.33
N TYR A 55 -12.84 -10.70 3.64
CA TYR A 55 -11.51 -10.97 4.17
C TYR A 55 -11.61 -11.63 5.54
N TRP A 56 -10.63 -12.48 5.82
CA TRP A 56 -10.36 -13.00 7.15
C TRP A 56 -9.19 -12.23 7.77
N TYR A 57 -9.34 -11.81 9.03
CA TYR A 57 -8.29 -11.18 9.80
C TYR A 57 -8.14 -11.85 11.16
N GLY A 58 -6.93 -12.07 11.62
CA GLY A 58 -6.67 -12.68 12.93
C GLY A 58 -5.23 -12.53 13.38
N ARG A 59 -4.97 -13.11 14.56
CA ARG A 59 -3.63 -13.25 15.13
C ARG A 59 -3.21 -14.71 15.17
N THR A 60 -1.93 -14.95 14.99
CA THR A 60 -1.39 -16.32 14.79
C THR A 60 -1.67 -17.25 15.97
N HIS A 61 -1.49 -16.78 17.21
CA HIS A 61 -1.58 -17.58 18.43
C HIS A 61 -2.70 -17.17 19.38
N GLN A 62 -3.63 -16.34 18.93
CA GLN A 62 -4.74 -15.86 19.73
C GLN A 62 -5.87 -16.89 19.81
N ASP A 63 -6.21 -17.35 21.03
CA ASP A 63 -7.29 -18.30 21.26
C ASP A 63 -8.68 -17.65 21.25
N GLU A 64 -8.78 -16.39 21.67
CA GLU A 64 -10.03 -15.63 21.72
C GLU A 64 -9.86 -14.31 20.95
N PRO A 65 -10.87 -13.88 20.19
CA PRO A 65 -10.79 -12.64 19.43
C PRO A 65 -10.77 -11.42 20.39
N THR A 66 -9.66 -10.69 20.42
CA THR A 66 -9.55 -9.46 21.21
C THR A 66 -9.80 -8.20 20.40
N ASP A 67 -9.67 -8.30 19.08
CA ASP A 67 -9.88 -7.20 18.15
C ASP A 67 -11.32 -7.18 17.66
N TRP A 68 -11.89 -5.99 17.57
CA TRP A 68 -13.25 -5.80 17.08
C TRP A 68 -13.44 -6.11 15.58
N TYR A 69 -12.36 -6.30 14.82
CA TYR A 69 -12.37 -6.75 13.43
C TYR A 69 -11.95 -8.22 13.23
N ALA A 70 -11.51 -8.92 14.27
CA ALA A 70 -11.06 -10.30 14.12
C ALA A 70 -12.14 -11.21 13.53
N GLY A 71 -11.72 -12.14 12.68
CA GLY A 71 -12.61 -13.10 12.01
C GLY A 71 -12.93 -12.77 10.57
N TRP A 72 -14.08 -13.20 10.09
CA TRP A 72 -14.53 -13.00 8.72
C TRP A 72 -15.39 -11.75 8.59
N ASN A 73 -14.96 -10.85 7.76
CA ASN A 73 -15.65 -9.64 7.39
C ASN A 73 -16.10 -9.73 5.93
N GLN A 74 -17.27 -9.20 5.62
CA GLN A 74 -17.81 -9.15 4.26
C GLN A 74 -18.30 -7.72 3.98
N ALA A 75 -17.61 -7.01 3.12
CA ALA A 75 -17.76 -5.57 2.98
C ALA A 75 -17.51 -4.87 4.35
N LYS A 76 -18.44 -4.03 4.81
CA LYS A 76 -18.37 -3.36 6.12
C LYS A 76 -18.94 -4.18 7.29
N ARG A 77 -19.36 -5.42 7.06
CA ARG A 77 -20.05 -6.25 8.04
C ARG A 77 -19.16 -7.36 8.54
N ARG A 78 -19.05 -7.50 9.84
CA ARG A 78 -18.38 -8.62 10.47
C ARG A 78 -19.38 -9.78 10.62
N ILE A 79 -19.15 -10.89 9.92
CA ILE A 79 -20.11 -12.01 9.82
C ILE A 79 -19.77 -13.19 10.73
N LEU A 80 -18.51 -13.32 11.15
CA LEU A 80 -18.04 -14.34 12.08
C LEU A 80 -16.83 -13.80 12.82
N SER A 81 -16.84 -13.89 14.16
CA SER A 81 -15.71 -13.40 14.95
C SER A 81 -14.56 -14.40 15.06
N ASP A 82 -14.87 -15.69 15.20
CA ASP A 82 -13.85 -16.74 15.32
C ASP A 82 -14.45 -18.15 15.27
N TYR A 83 -13.58 -19.17 15.23
CA TYR A 83 -13.90 -20.58 15.41
C TYR A 83 -12.84 -21.25 16.30
N ALA A 84 -13.20 -22.40 16.87
CA ALA A 84 -12.29 -23.26 17.62
C ALA A 84 -12.38 -24.72 17.14
N LEU A 85 -11.25 -25.40 17.10
CA LEU A 85 -11.13 -26.79 16.69
C LEU A 85 -10.88 -27.73 17.88
N THR A 86 -11.29 -28.98 17.74
CA THR A 86 -11.00 -30.05 18.73
C THR A 86 -10.63 -31.35 18.03
N VAL A 87 -9.79 -32.17 18.71
CA VAL A 87 -9.56 -33.58 18.38
C VAL A 87 -10.08 -34.42 19.54
N ASP A 88 -10.96 -35.37 19.28
CA ASP A 88 -11.67 -36.20 20.30
C ASP A 88 -12.29 -35.38 21.45
N GLY A 89 -12.75 -34.18 21.11
CA GLY A 89 -13.33 -33.23 22.04
C GLY A 89 -12.34 -32.39 22.85
N THR A 90 -11.04 -32.63 22.73
CA THR A 90 -9.97 -31.83 23.36
C THR A 90 -9.66 -30.62 22.48
N PRO A 91 -9.69 -29.37 23.03
CA PRO A 91 -9.39 -28.16 22.27
C PRO A 91 -7.97 -28.16 21.72
N LEU A 92 -7.83 -27.70 20.46
CA LEU A 92 -6.56 -27.32 19.83
C LEU A 92 -6.32 -25.82 20.13
N LEU A 93 -5.53 -25.56 21.18
CA LEU A 93 -5.24 -24.17 21.59
C LEU A 93 -4.18 -23.58 20.65
N ARG A 94 -4.49 -22.42 20.03
CA ARG A 94 -3.61 -21.77 19.07
C ARG A 94 -2.29 -21.31 19.68
N ARG A 95 -2.30 -20.94 20.97
CA ARG A 95 -1.09 -20.55 21.71
C ARG A 95 -0.06 -21.68 21.84
N ASP A 96 -0.49 -22.93 21.69
CA ASP A 96 0.38 -24.13 21.79
C ASP A 96 0.84 -24.64 20.42
N ALA A 97 0.42 -24.00 19.32
CA ALA A 97 0.74 -24.42 17.96
C ALA A 97 2.12 -23.91 17.51
N GLN A 98 2.77 -24.66 16.63
CA GLN A 98 3.77 -24.12 15.73
C GLN A 98 3.04 -23.47 14.54
N VAL A 99 3.34 -22.21 14.23
CA VAL A 99 2.61 -21.47 13.21
C VAL A 99 3.53 -21.02 12.10
N CYS A 100 3.11 -21.29 10.86
CA CYS A 100 3.72 -20.75 9.67
C CYS A 100 2.67 -20.03 8.83
N VAL A 101 2.93 -18.78 8.47
CA VAL A 101 2.05 -17.95 7.62
C VAL A 101 2.63 -17.92 6.23
N TYR A 102 1.81 -18.29 5.24
CA TYR A 102 2.10 -18.18 3.80
C TYR A 102 1.19 -17.11 3.17
N PRO A 103 1.52 -16.60 1.99
CA PRO A 103 0.67 -15.61 1.32
C PRO A 103 -0.74 -16.11 0.98
N ASP A 104 -0.91 -17.43 0.78
CA ASP A 104 -2.17 -18.06 0.39
C ASP A 104 -2.88 -18.82 1.52
N ARG A 105 -2.22 -19.02 2.66
CA ARG A 105 -2.75 -19.84 3.76
C ARG A 105 -2.01 -19.63 5.07
N LEU A 106 -2.67 -20.02 6.17
CA LEU A 106 -2.08 -20.16 7.49
C LEU A 106 -1.99 -21.64 7.85
N GLU A 107 -0.85 -22.11 8.33
CA GLU A 107 -0.68 -23.44 8.89
C GLU A 107 -0.43 -23.36 10.40
N ARG A 108 -1.19 -24.15 11.17
CA ARG A 108 -0.97 -24.39 12.61
C ARG A 108 -0.75 -25.85 12.85
N ARG A 109 0.31 -26.19 13.54
CA ARG A 109 0.73 -27.58 13.79
C ARG A 109 0.79 -27.85 15.28
N TRP A 110 0.00 -28.81 15.72
CA TRP A 110 0.06 -29.41 17.06
C TRP A 110 0.67 -30.82 16.98
N ALA A 111 0.91 -31.44 18.14
CA ALA A 111 1.43 -32.81 18.20
C ALA A 111 0.47 -33.82 17.53
N ASN A 112 -0.84 -33.56 17.53
CA ASN A 112 -1.89 -34.50 17.11
C ASN A 112 -2.75 -34.01 15.94
N ALA A 113 -2.46 -32.86 15.33
CA ALA A 113 -3.19 -32.34 14.16
C ALA A 113 -2.42 -31.23 13.45
N VAL A 114 -2.74 -30.98 12.19
CA VAL A 114 -2.30 -29.83 11.41
C VAL A 114 -3.53 -29.15 10.82
N GLU A 115 -3.71 -27.87 11.11
CA GLU A 115 -4.74 -27.00 10.50
C GLU A 115 -4.13 -26.24 9.32
N THR A 116 -4.86 -26.17 8.21
CA THR A 116 -4.59 -25.26 7.10
C THR A 116 -5.82 -24.41 6.84
N LEU A 117 -5.70 -23.11 7.09
CA LEU A 117 -6.76 -22.11 6.85
C LEU A 117 -6.49 -21.37 5.55
N ALA A 118 -7.49 -21.31 4.65
CA ALA A 118 -7.41 -20.55 3.40
C ALA A 118 -8.76 -19.94 3.02
N MET A 119 -8.74 -18.70 2.49
CA MET A 119 -9.85 -18.12 1.74
C MET A 119 -9.69 -18.44 0.26
N VAL A 120 -10.80 -18.56 -0.45
CA VAL A 120 -10.79 -18.92 -1.86
C VAL A 120 -11.10 -17.71 -2.73
N ASP A 121 -10.24 -17.42 -3.70
CA ASP A 121 -10.44 -16.34 -4.67
C ASP A 121 -11.83 -16.37 -5.29
N ASP A 122 -12.47 -15.20 -5.40
CA ASP A 122 -13.79 -14.95 -5.99
C ASP A 122 -14.97 -15.67 -5.33
N ARG A 123 -14.79 -16.22 -4.13
CA ARG A 123 -15.81 -17.06 -3.47
C ARG A 123 -15.88 -16.79 -1.98
N ALA A 124 -17.08 -16.56 -1.50
CA ALA A 124 -17.34 -16.40 -0.06
C ALA A 124 -17.35 -17.76 0.68
N ILE A 125 -16.17 -18.41 0.70
CA ILE A 125 -15.95 -19.70 1.36
C ILE A 125 -14.60 -19.74 2.07
N LEU A 126 -14.60 -20.20 3.31
CA LEU A 126 -13.41 -20.42 4.12
C LEU A 126 -13.17 -21.93 4.21
N SER A 127 -11.98 -22.38 3.85
CA SER A 127 -11.53 -23.75 3.96
C SER A 127 -10.64 -23.91 5.20
N ILE A 128 -10.99 -24.86 6.06
CA ILE A 128 -10.25 -25.21 7.26
C ILE A 128 -9.94 -26.71 7.14
N ALA A 129 -8.87 -27.05 6.47
CA ALA A 129 -8.40 -28.43 6.40
C ALA A 129 -7.75 -28.85 7.74
N VAL A 130 -7.97 -30.08 8.17
CA VAL A 130 -7.38 -30.64 9.38
C VAL A 130 -6.80 -32.01 9.04
N ASP A 131 -5.47 -32.04 8.95
CA ASP A 131 -4.71 -33.23 8.56
C ASP A 131 -3.89 -33.80 9.72
N SER A 132 -3.27 -34.97 9.49
CA SER A 132 -2.39 -35.63 10.45
C SER A 132 -3.05 -35.85 11.83
N VAL A 133 -4.38 -36.08 11.84
CA VAL A 133 -5.16 -36.23 13.06
C VAL A 133 -4.79 -37.54 13.77
N GLN A 134 -4.32 -37.39 15.02
CA GLN A 134 -4.11 -38.53 15.91
C GLN A 134 -5.32 -38.62 16.87
N GLY A 135 -6.43 -39.15 16.37
CA GLY A 135 -7.71 -39.30 17.04
C GLY A 135 -8.77 -39.79 16.08
N ASP A 136 -9.95 -40.11 16.62
CA ASP A 136 -11.06 -40.67 15.84
C ASP A 136 -11.98 -39.59 15.26
N SER A 137 -12.02 -38.41 15.90
CA SER A 137 -12.94 -37.35 15.55
C SER A 137 -12.31 -35.97 15.60
N ILE A 138 -12.83 -35.06 14.74
CA ILE A 138 -12.56 -33.63 14.77
C ILE A 138 -13.83 -32.87 15.05
N GLY A 139 -13.72 -31.70 15.68
CA GLY A 139 -14.87 -30.84 15.95
C GLY A 139 -14.59 -29.38 15.68
N ILE A 140 -15.64 -28.65 15.27
CA ILE A 140 -15.61 -27.19 15.12
C ILE A 140 -16.72 -26.53 15.94
N THR A 141 -16.39 -25.41 16.57
CA THR A 141 -17.34 -24.54 17.25
C THR A 141 -17.14 -23.14 16.73
N LEU A 142 -18.20 -22.45 16.31
CA LEU A 142 -18.13 -21.03 15.95
C LEU A 142 -18.33 -20.17 17.19
N ASN A 143 -17.66 -19.03 17.25
CA ASN A 143 -17.96 -17.99 18.22
C ASN A 143 -19.28 -17.32 17.83
N GLU A 144 -20.30 -17.44 18.71
CA GLU A 144 -21.68 -17.05 18.41
C GLU A 144 -22.00 -15.58 18.70
N THR A 145 -21.02 -14.76 19.12
CA THR A 145 -21.22 -13.35 19.48
C THR A 145 -21.92 -12.54 18.38
N LEU A 146 -21.64 -12.85 17.11
CA LEU A 146 -22.23 -12.18 15.94
C LEU A 146 -23.29 -13.01 15.21
N LEU A 147 -23.68 -14.16 15.79
CA LEU A 147 -24.53 -15.15 15.14
C LEU A 147 -25.85 -15.33 15.92
N LYS A 148 -26.89 -15.69 15.19
CA LYS A 148 -28.23 -16.07 15.75
C LYS A 148 -28.82 -17.23 14.96
N ASP A 149 -29.95 -17.76 15.45
CA ASP A 149 -30.76 -18.78 14.81
C ASP A 149 -29.96 -20.04 14.44
N ALA A 150 -29.26 -20.62 15.42
CA ALA A 150 -28.50 -21.86 15.23
C ALA A 150 -29.41 -23.02 14.81
N GLU A 151 -29.20 -23.53 13.60
CA GLU A 151 -29.96 -24.66 13.04
C GLU A 151 -29.03 -25.85 12.82
N ARG A 152 -29.30 -26.97 13.50
CA ARG A 152 -28.56 -28.22 13.34
C ARG A 152 -29.31 -29.11 12.36
N ARG A 153 -28.68 -29.39 11.23
CA ARG A 153 -29.18 -30.30 10.18
C ARG A 153 -28.39 -31.61 10.17
N ALA A 154 -28.89 -32.59 9.46
CA ALA A 154 -28.20 -33.89 9.38
C ALA A 154 -26.78 -33.83 8.79
N ASP A 155 -26.51 -32.81 7.98
CA ASP A 155 -25.29 -32.62 7.21
C ASP A 155 -24.62 -31.27 7.40
N ALA A 156 -25.23 -30.34 8.18
CA ALA A 156 -24.75 -28.96 8.32
C ALA A 156 -25.10 -28.32 9.67
N LEU A 157 -24.31 -27.30 10.06
CA LEU A 157 -24.65 -26.32 11.08
C LEU A 157 -24.84 -24.96 10.42
N CYS A 158 -26.01 -24.35 10.60
CA CYS A 158 -26.33 -23.08 9.95
C CYS A 158 -26.59 -22.00 10.99
N TYR A 159 -26.19 -20.77 10.68
CA TYR A 159 -26.44 -19.57 11.47
C TYR A 159 -26.91 -18.43 10.58
N THR A 160 -27.60 -17.46 11.17
CA THR A 160 -27.85 -16.15 10.56
C THR A 160 -26.89 -15.13 11.17
N PRO A 161 -26.01 -14.47 10.37
CA PRO A 161 -25.23 -13.35 10.88
C PRO A 161 -26.15 -12.18 11.28
N GLN A 162 -25.89 -11.56 12.44
CA GLN A 162 -26.76 -10.50 12.99
C GLN A 162 -26.87 -9.29 12.06
N GLU A 163 -25.77 -8.91 11.39
CA GLU A 163 -25.74 -7.76 10.48
C GLU A 163 -26.14 -8.09 9.03
N ALA A 164 -26.49 -9.35 8.73
CA ALA A 164 -26.81 -9.80 7.38
C ALA A 164 -27.92 -10.86 7.37
N GLU A 165 -29.10 -10.50 7.86
CA GLU A 165 -30.25 -11.42 8.14
C GLU A 165 -30.79 -12.21 6.92
N SER A 166 -30.57 -11.68 5.70
CA SER A 166 -30.95 -12.37 4.47
C SER A 166 -29.99 -13.49 4.06
N ASN A 167 -28.83 -13.56 4.70
CA ASN A 167 -27.77 -14.51 4.41
C ASN A 167 -27.64 -15.58 5.50
N ARG A 168 -26.93 -16.62 5.16
CA ARG A 168 -26.58 -17.73 6.05
C ARG A 168 -25.08 -17.88 6.14
N LEU A 169 -24.62 -18.38 7.27
CA LEU A 169 -23.29 -18.93 7.48
C LEU A 169 -23.49 -20.42 7.64
N LYS A 170 -23.01 -21.22 6.69
CA LYS A 170 -23.23 -22.67 6.64
C LYS A 170 -21.91 -23.41 6.81
N VAL A 171 -21.84 -24.22 7.86
CA VAL A 171 -20.69 -25.05 8.20
C VAL A 171 -20.99 -26.49 7.82
N VAL A 172 -20.07 -27.13 7.09
CA VAL A 172 -20.16 -28.54 6.74
C VAL A 172 -18.79 -29.19 6.87
N PRO A 173 -18.69 -30.52 7.06
CA PRO A 173 -17.43 -31.22 6.92
C PRO A 173 -16.90 -31.10 5.49
N LEU A 174 -15.59 -31.03 5.32
CA LEU A 174 -14.92 -30.89 4.02
C LEU A 174 -15.30 -32.08 3.11
N ASN A 175 -15.12 -33.30 3.59
CA ASN A 175 -15.64 -34.51 2.93
C ASN A 175 -17.06 -34.81 3.40
N SER A 176 -17.90 -35.37 2.53
CA SER A 176 -19.27 -35.78 2.89
C SER A 176 -19.24 -36.98 3.81
N VAL A 177 -19.39 -36.76 5.11
CA VAL A 177 -19.42 -37.77 6.16
C VAL A 177 -20.58 -37.48 7.12
N ALA A 178 -20.99 -38.47 7.90
CA ALA A 178 -21.97 -38.28 8.96
C ALA A 178 -21.43 -37.38 10.07
N ILE A 179 -22.24 -36.49 10.58
CA ILE A 179 -21.91 -35.58 11.67
C ILE A 179 -22.82 -35.82 12.90
N SER A 180 -22.32 -35.36 14.04
CA SER A 180 -23.09 -35.29 15.29
C SER A 180 -22.88 -33.95 15.97
N PHE A 181 -23.62 -33.66 17.01
CA PHE A 181 -23.54 -32.41 17.75
C PHE A 181 -23.38 -32.67 19.25
N LYS A 182 -22.48 -31.92 19.87
CA LYS A 182 -22.35 -31.81 21.32
C LYS A 182 -22.47 -30.33 21.72
N GLY A 183 -23.66 -29.93 22.14
CA GLY A 183 -23.99 -28.50 22.27
C GLY A 183 -23.94 -27.81 20.91
N ASN A 184 -23.18 -26.73 20.78
CA ASN A 184 -22.98 -25.99 19.54
C ASN A 184 -21.76 -26.47 18.74
N ARG A 185 -21.08 -27.52 19.21
CA ARG A 185 -19.96 -28.13 18.48
C ARG A 185 -20.48 -29.13 17.47
N MET A 186 -20.14 -28.96 16.20
CA MET A 186 -20.24 -30.01 15.19
C MET A 186 -19.07 -30.96 15.36
N GLN A 187 -19.34 -32.25 15.36
CA GLN A 187 -18.34 -33.33 15.40
C GLN A 187 -18.46 -34.18 14.14
N ALA A 188 -17.31 -34.52 13.57
CA ALA A 188 -17.20 -35.39 12.42
C ALA A 188 -16.05 -36.41 12.65
N PRO A 189 -16.06 -37.60 12.02
CA PRO A 189 -14.92 -38.47 12.06
C PRO A 189 -13.67 -37.80 11.46
N ALA A 190 -12.47 -38.21 11.84
CA ALA A 190 -11.21 -37.66 11.31
C ALA A 190 -11.14 -37.70 9.78
N SER A 191 -11.79 -38.69 9.14
CA SER A 191 -11.91 -38.79 7.68
C SER A 191 -12.70 -37.63 7.01
N ALA A 192 -13.33 -36.74 7.80
CA ALA A 192 -13.91 -35.50 7.30
C ALA A 192 -12.85 -34.58 6.66
N GLY A 193 -11.59 -34.66 7.11
CA GLY A 193 -10.48 -33.88 6.59
C GLY A 193 -10.55 -32.37 6.91
N GLY A 194 -11.51 -31.94 7.72
CA GLY A 194 -11.71 -30.53 8.08
C GLY A 194 -13.14 -30.05 7.85
N PHE A 195 -13.30 -28.72 7.73
CA PHE A 195 -14.57 -28.04 7.60
C PHE A 195 -14.55 -26.95 6.53
N LEU A 196 -15.71 -26.70 5.92
CA LEU A 196 -15.98 -25.57 5.06
C LEU A 196 -16.97 -24.65 5.75
N ILE A 197 -16.74 -23.35 5.67
CA ILE A 197 -17.70 -22.33 6.10
C ILE A 197 -18.04 -21.49 4.86
N ALA A 198 -19.30 -21.52 4.42
CA ALA A 198 -19.79 -20.77 3.28
C ALA A 198 -20.72 -19.65 3.73
N TYR A 199 -20.70 -18.51 3.04
CA TYR A 199 -21.53 -17.34 3.33
C TYR A 199 -22.34 -16.91 2.11
N GLY A 200 -23.60 -16.53 2.33
CA GLY A 200 -24.51 -16.01 1.31
C GLY A 200 -25.94 -16.47 1.53
N THR A 201 -26.78 -16.40 0.49
CA THR A 201 -28.11 -17.04 0.55
C THR A 201 -27.95 -18.54 0.69
N GLU A 202 -28.99 -19.24 1.19
CA GLU A 202 -28.96 -20.69 1.36
C GLU A 202 -28.51 -21.42 0.08
N ALA A 203 -29.13 -21.07 -1.05
CA ALA A 203 -28.82 -21.67 -2.36
C ALA A 203 -27.40 -21.38 -2.81
N HIS A 204 -26.86 -20.18 -2.47
CA HIS A 204 -25.49 -19.81 -2.77
C HIS A 204 -24.49 -20.62 -1.95
N CYS A 205 -24.74 -20.77 -0.64
CA CYS A 205 -23.91 -21.63 0.21
C CYS A 205 -23.87 -23.07 -0.31
N ASP A 206 -25.02 -23.64 -0.69
CA ASP A 206 -25.09 -24.98 -1.26
C ASP A 206 -24.28 -25.13 -2.55
N SER A 207 -24.37 -24.14 -3.43
CA SER A 207 -23.60 -24.09 -4.67
C SER A 207 -22.09 -24.02 -4.42
N LEU A 208 -21.66 -23.15 -3.48
CA LEU A 208 -20.25 -23.01 -3.09
C LEU A 208 -19.68 -24.31 -2.52
N ILE A 209 -20.42 -24.95 -1.60
CA ILE A 209 -20.01 -26.20 -0.96
C ILE A 209 -19.92 -27.33 -1.98
N ALA A 210 -20.92 -27.46 -2.84
CA ALA A 210 -20.92 -28.50 -3.89
C ALA A 210 -19.76 -28.27 -4.89
N GLY A 211 -19.54 -27.02 -5.29
CA GLY A 211 -18.41 -26.64 -6.14
C GLY A 211 -17.07 -26.94 -5.50
N TYR A 212 -16.89 -26.55 -4.22
CA TYR A 212 -15.62 -26.81 -3.52
C TYR A 212 -15.33 -28.30 -3.38
N ARG A 213 -16.33 -29.13 -3.04
CA ARG A 213 -16.15 -30.59 -2.95
C ARG A 213 -15.76 -31.23 -4.28
N LYS A 214 -16.12 -30.61 -5.39
CA LYS A 214 -15.78 -31.10 -6.74
C LYS A 214 -14.45 -30.53 -7.26
N GLU A 215 -14.17 -29.27 -7.01
CA GLU A 215 -13.13 -28.47 -7.69
C GLU A 215 -12.25 -27.66 -6.71
N GLY A 216 -12.45 -27.76 -5.38
CA GLY A 216 -11.76 -26.89 -4.42
C GLY A 216 -10.23 -27.00 -4.45
N ALA A 217 -9.70 -28.18 -4.71
CA ALA A 217 -8.25 -28.35 -4.89
C ALA A 217 -7.75 -27.60 -6.12
N ASP A 218 -8.52 -27.57 -7.22
CA ASP A 218 -8.18 -26.82 -8.43
C ASP A 218 -8.30 -25.31 -8.20
N TRP A 219 -9.30 -24.85 -7.42
CA TRP A 219 -9.45 -23.42 -7.07
C TRP A 219 -8.25 -22.92 -6.27
N LEU A 220 -7.85 -23.64 -5.23
CA LEU A 220 -6.66 -23.29 -4.44
C LEU A 220 -5.36 -23.38 -5.26
N ALA A 221 -5.26 -24.35 -6.17
CA ALA A 221 -4.12 -24.46 -7.08
C ALA A 221 -4.07 -23.27 -8.08
N GLN A 222 -5.21 -22.82 -8.58
CA GLN A 222 -5.30 -21.64 -9.46
C GLN A 222 -4.92 -20.35 -8.73
N GLN A 223 -5.40 -20.16 -7.49
CA GLN A 223 -5.00 -19.05 -6.63
C GLN A 223 -3.49 -19.03 -6.41
N LYS A 224 -2.92 -20.15 -6.00
CA LYS A 224 -1.45 -20.28 -5.82
C LYS A 224 -0.69 -20.03 -7.13
N ALA A 225 -1.17 -20.54 -8.27
CA ALA A 225 -0.56 -20.31 -9.57
C ALA A 225 -0.62 -18.82 -9.98
N ARG A 226 -1.70 -18.10 -9.66
CA ARG A 226 -1.84 -16.66 -9.88
C ARG A 226 -0.79 -15.90 -9.06
N MET A 227 -0.67 -16.19 -7.76
CA MET A 227 0.30 -15.59 -6.88
C MET A 227 1.74 -15.90 -7.31
N ASN A 228 2.04 -17.16 -7.62
CA ASN A 228 3.34 -17.54 -8.15
C ASN A 228 3.70 -16.77 -9.42
N ARG A 229 2.76 -16.57 -10.35
CA ARG A 229 3.01 -15.79 -11.56
C ARG A 229 3.47 -14.37 -11.27
N LEU A 230 2.93 -13.73 -10.25
CA LEU A 230 3.35 -12.39 -9.86
C LEU A 230 4.82 -12.35 -9.44
N VAL A 231 5.26 -13.29 -8.62
CA VAL A 231 6.61 -13.25 -8.00
C VAL A 231 7.65 -14.08 -8.75
N THR A 232 7.26 -14.97 -9.69
CA THR A 232 8.23 -15.78 -10.45
C THR A 232 8.26 -15.46 -11.95
N VAL A 233 7.28 -14.70 -12.47
CA VAL A 233 7.16 -14.35 -13.90
C VAL A 233 7.09 -12.86 -14.12
N ASN A 234 6.18 -12.15 -13.42
CA ASN A 234 6.02 -10.71 -13.61
C ASN A 234 7.17 -9.92 -12.99
N ASN A 235 7.51 -10.24 -11.73
CA ASN A 235 8.55 -9.58 -10.95
C ASN A 235 9.43 -10.62 -10.23
N PRO A 236 10.07 -11.56 -10.94
CA PRO A 236 11.01 -12.47 -10.31
C PRO A 236 12.17 -11.67 -9.74
N LEU A 237 12.61 -12.03 -8.53
CA LEU A 237 13.75 -11.40 -7.89
C LEU A 237 14.65 -12.48 -7.29
N HIS A 238 15.93 -12.35 -7.56
CA HIS A 238 16.99 -13.13 -6.93
C HIS A 238 18.21 -12.24 -6.70
N SER A 239 18.68 -12.20 -5.46
CA SER A 239 19.84 -11.41 -5.07
C SER A 239 20.77 -12.16 -4.12
N ASN A 240 21.90 -11.55 -3.77
CA ASN A 240 22.75 -12.05 -2.68
C ASN A 240 22.14 -11.83 -1.28
N LEU A 241 20.94 -11.25 -1.17
CA LEU A 241 20.25 -10.92 0.07
C LEU A 241 18.88 -11.64 0.16
N PRO A 242 18.82 -12.89 0.69
CA PRO A 242 17.58 -13.68 0.69
C PRO A 242 16.41 -13.02 1.44
N GLU A 243 16.67 -12.22 2.49
CA GLU A 243 15.62 -11.49 3.20
C GLU A 243 15.02 -10.36 2.36
N LEU A 244 15.82 -9.70 1.51
CA LEU A 244 15.33 -8.74 0.53
C LEU A 244 14.37 -9.42 -0.46
N ASP A 245 14.80 -10.54 -1.03
CA ASP A 245 14.01 -11.30 -2.00
C ASP A 245 12.67 -11.73 -1.39
N LYS A 246 12.71 -12.24 -0.14
CA LYS A 246 11.54 -12.67 0.61
C LYS A 246 10.60 -11.50 0.96
N ALA A 247 11.14 -10.38 1.45
CA ALA A 247 10.34 -9.21 1.83
C ALA A 247 9.60 -8.62 0.64
N LEU A 248 10.28 -8.42 -0.49
CA LEU A 248 9.67 -7.83 -1.68
C LEU A 248 8.64 -8.76 -2.34
N ALA A 249 8.88 -10.08 -2.33
CA ALA A 249 7.89 -11.04 -2.79
C ALA A 249 6.63 -11.01 -1.91
N TRP A 250 6.79 -10.98 -0.57
CA TRP A 250 5.66 -10.83 0.36
C TRP A 250 4.88 -9.54 0.15
N ILE A 251 5.57 -8.38 0.10
CA ILE A 251 4.93 -7.08 -0.11
C ILE A 251 4.18 -7.04 -1.45
N THR A 252 4.75 -7.64 -2.50
CA THR A 252 4.06 -7.77 -3.81
C THR A 252 2.76 -8.57 -3.68
N LEU A 253 2.77 -9.69 -2.96
CA LEU A 253 1.59 -10.52 -2.75
C LEU A 253 0.58 -9.89 -1.80
N THR A 254 1.03 -9.16 -0.78
CA THR A 254 0.15 -8.34 0.06
C THR A 254 -0.57 -7.27 -0.75
N MET A 255 0.13 -6.60 -1.68
CA MET A 255 -0.53 -5.65 -2.58
C MET A 255 -1.56 -6.33 -3.49
N ASP A 256 -1.25 -7.53 -4.00
CA ASP A 256 -2.22 -8.30 -4.76
C ASP A 256 -3.47 -8.64 -3.94
N GLU A 257 -3.30 -9.07 -2.69
CA GLU A 257 -4.41 -9.34 -1.76
C GLU A 257 -5.35 -8.14 -1.57
N LEU A 258 -4.80 -6.93 -1.50
CA LEU A 258 -5.59 -5.70 -1.33
C LEU A 258 -6.31 -5.25 -2.60
N ILE A 259 -5.97 -5.76 -3.78
CA ILE A 259 -6.69 -5.52 -5.03
C ILE A 259 -7.94 -6.39 -5.05
N THR A 260 -9.12 -5.78 -5.03
CA THR A 260 -10.42 -6.45 -4.92
C THR A 260 -11.43 -5.89 -5.92
N GLU A 261 -12.56 -6.56 -6.07
CA GLU A 261 -13.67 -6.12 -6.92
C GLU A 261 -14.98 -6.16 -6.15
N GLN A 262 -15.52 -4.98 -5.84
CA GLN A 262 -16.80 -4.81 -5.15
C GLN A 262 -17.85 -4.16 -6.06
N GLN A 263 -17.91 -2.84 -6.10
CA GLN A 263 -18.70 -2.04 -7.06
C GLN A 263 -17.80 -1.53 -8.20
N GLY A 264 -17.05 -2.41 -8.80
CA GLY A 264 -15.93 -2.14 -9.66
C GLY A 264 -14.62 -2.52 -8.97
N LYS A 265 -13.54 -2.41 -9.71
CA LYS A 265 -12.21 -2.79 -9.23
C LYS A 265 -11.58 -1.66 -8.41
N GLY A 266 -10.88 -2.02 -7.35
CA GLY A 266 -10.18 -1.07 -6.50
C GLY A 266 -9.12 -1.72 -5.63
N ILE A 267 -8.44 -0.91 -4.84
CA ILE A 267 -7.46 -1.36 -3.84
C ILE A 267 -8.01 -0.94 -2.47
N TYR A 268 -8.12 -1.87 -1.53
CA TYR A 268 -8.39 -1.52 -0.14
C TYR A 268 -7.33 -0.57 0.37
N ALA A 269 -7.72 0.48 1.07
CA ALA A 269 -6.75 1.40 1.69
C ALA A 269 -5.91 0.66 2.74
N GLY A 270 -6.56 -0.17 3.57
CA GLY A 270 -5.85 -1.00 4.52
C GLY A 270 -6.77 -1.92 5.33
N LEU A 271 -6.24 -3.06 5.75
CA LEU A 271 -6.94 -4.02 6.59
C LEU A 271 -6.43 -3.95 8.05
N PRO A 272 -7.32 -4.14 9.03
CA PRO A 272 -8.71 -4.59 8.88
C PRO A 272 -9.78 -3.49 8.74
N TRP A 273 -9.59 -2.23 9.15
CA TRP A 273 -10.73 -1.29 9.26
C TRP A 273 -10.87 -0.28 8.12
N PHE A 274 -9.85 -0.05 7.27
CA PHE A 274 -9.99 0.72 6.03
C PHE A 274 -10.29 -0.19 4.83
N ASN A 275 -11.25 -1.10 5.03
CA ASN A 275 -11.69 -2.10 4.07
C ASN A 275 -12.65 -1.55 3.01
N GLU A 276 -12.30 -0.41 2.44
CA GLU A 276 -13.05 0.29 1.38
C GLU A 276 -12.07 0.97 0.42
N TYR A 277 -12.60 1.50 -0.67
CA TYR A 277 -11.80 2.21 -1.66
C TYR A 277 -11.70 3.69 -1.28
N TRP A 278 -10.52 4.08 -0.83
CA TRP A 278 -10.15 5.46 -0.64
C TRP A 278 -9.34 5.91 -1.84
N GLY A 279 -9.86 6.89 -2.62
CA GLY A 279 -9.24 7.33 -3.86
C GLY A 279 -7.81 7.84 -3.68
N ARG A 280 -7.57 8.66 -2.64
CA ARG A 280 -6.22 9.10 -2.26
C ARG A 280 -5.26 7.93 -2.09
N ASP A 281 -5.60 7.03 -1.18
CA ASP A 281 -4.77 5.88 -0.80
C ASP A 281 -4.51 4.97 -1.99
N MET A 282 -5.57 4.71 -2.77
CA MET A 282 -5.51 3.84 -3.92
C MET A 282 -4.62 4.42 -5.03
N PHE A 283 -4.74 5.73 -5.35
CA PHE A 283 -3.91 6.35 -6.37
C PHE A 283 -2.45 6.51 -5.91
N ILE A 284 -2.19 6.74 -4.61
CA ILE A 284 -0.82 6.66 -4.06
C ILE A 284 -0.27 5.23 -4.19
N ALA A 285 -1.12 4.22 -3.96
CA ALA A 285 -0.70 2.83 -4.02
C ALA A 285 -0.50 2.31 -5.46
N MET A 286 -1.10 2.91 -6.47
CA MET A 286 -1.12 2.41 -7.84
C MET A 286 0.27 2.16 -8.45
N PRO A 287 1.27 3.06 -8.33
CA PRO A 287 2.60 2.83 -8.89
C PRO A 287 3.26 1.54 -8.40
N GLY A 288 3.28 1.30 -7.09
CA GLY A 288 3.87 0.10 -6.51
C GLY A 288 2.98 -1.15 -6.62
N ALA A 289 1.66 -0.97 -6.50
CA ALA A 289 0.71 -2.09 -6.52
C ALA A 289 0.55 -2.70 -7.92
N THR A 290 0.46 -1.88 -8.96
CA THR A 290 0.02 -2.33 -10.28
C THR A 290 0.97 -1.97 -11.42
N LEU A 291 1.62 -0.79 -11.40
CA LEU A 291 2.47 -0.37 -12.52
C LEU A 291 3.80 -1.13 -12.50
N VAL A 292 4.56 -1.08 -11.41
CA VAL A 292 5.85 -1.80 -11.33
C VAL A 292 5.68 -3.32 -11.30
N THR A 293 4.49 -3.82 -10.96
CA THR A 293 4.16 -5.25 -10.97
C THR A 293 3.58 -5.73 -12.31
N GLY A 294 3.44 -4.82 -13.30
CA GLY A 294 2.97 -5.15 -14.64
C GLY A 294 1.48 -5.51 -14.72
N GLN A 295 0.68 -5.11 -13.74
CA GLN A 295 -0.77 -5.34 -13.68
C GLN A 295 -1.54 -4.18 -14.34
N PHE A 296 -1.18 -3.79 -15.57
CA PHE A 296 -1.71 -2.61 -16.26
C PHE A 296 -3.23 -2.66 -16.49
N ASP A 297 -3.78 -3.85 -16.75
CA ASP A 297 -5.23 -4.00 -16.93
C ASP A 297 -5.99 -3.71 -15.63
N VAL A 298 -5.43 -4.05 -14.47
CA VAL A 298 -6.01 -3.69 -13.16
C VAL A 298 -6.05 -2.17 -13.01
N THR A 299 -4.95 -1.46 -13.30
CA THR A 299 -4.91 0.00 -13.27
C THR A 299 -5.95 0.61 -14.20
N LYS A 300 -6.04 0.09 -15.42
CA LYS A 300 -7.02 0.55 -16.42
C LYS A 300 -8.46 0.40 -15.94
N ASP A 301 -8.79 -0.75 -15.37
CA ASP A 301 -10.13 -1.03 -14.84
C ASP A 301 -10.48 -0.07 -13.69
N ILE A 302 -9.54 0.12 -12.73
CA ILE A 302 -9.74 1.06 -11.61
C ILE A 302 -9.99 2.48 -12.11
N LEU A 303 -9.16 2.99 -13.04
CA LEU A 303 -9.33 4.35 -13.58
C LEU A 303 -10.68 4.51 -14.28
N LYS A 304 -11.11 3.51 -15.06
CA LYS A 304 -12.43 3.52 -15.75
C LYS A 304 -13.59 3.47 -14.75
N ASP A 305 -13.48 2.65 -13.70
CA ASP A 305 -14.55 2.51 -12.72
C ASP A 305 -14.69 3.79 -11.88
N PHE A 306 -13.58 4.40 -11.47
CA PHE A 306 -13.62 5.67 -10.74
C PHE A 306 -14.06 6.86 -11.59
N ALA A 307 -13.80 6.87 -12.89
CA ALA A 307 -14.35 7.87 -13.82
C ALA A 307 -15.89 7.88 -13.83
N LYS A 308 -16.53 6.71 -13.68
CA LYS A 308 -18.00 6.58 -13.60
C LYS A 308 -18.59 7.20 -12.32
N LEU A 309 -17.76 7.26 -11.26
CA LEU A 309 -18.16 7.77 -9.95
C LEU A 309 -17.87 9.27 -9.75
N GLN A 310 -17.32 9.96 -10.76
CA GLN A 310 -17.01 11.38 -10.71
C GLN A 310 -18.24 12.23 -10.40
N ASP A 311 -18.11 13.23 -9.55
CA ASP A 311 -19.17 14.21 -9.33
C ASP A 311 -19.39 15.07 -10.61
N ARG A 312 -20.57 14.93 -11.19
CA ARG A 312 -20.99 15.61 -12.43
C ARG A 312 -22.11 16.63 -12.20
N ASP A 313 -22.53 16.83 -10.95
CA ASP A 313 -23.55 17.84 -10.64
C ASP A 313 -22.92 19.24 -10.74
N THR A 314 -23.30 19.98 -11.77
CA THR A 314 -22.79 21.32 -12.03
C THR A 314 -23.18 22.35 -10.96
N LEU A 315 -24.09 22.00 -10.05
CA LEU A 315 -24.46 22.82 -8.89
C LEU A 315 -23.66 22.47 -7.65
N SER A 316 -22.97 21.35 -7.66
CA SER A 316 -22.12 20.90 -6.56
C SER A 316 -20.82 21.70 -6.50
N VAL A 317 -20.40 22.05 -5.29
CA VAL A 317 -19.08 22.65 -5.04
C VAL A 317 -17.93 21.67 -5.30
N THR A 318 -18.22 20.37 -5.40
CA THR A 318 -17.27 19.30 -5.68
C THR A 318 -17.36 18.79 -7.13
N CYS A 319 -18.11 19.52 -8.00
CA CYS A 319 -18.21 19.16 -9.41
C CYS A 319 -16.82 18.95 -10.03
N GLY A 320 -16.64 17.85 -10.73
CA GLY A 320 -15.37 17.46 -11.33
C GLY A 320 -14.47 16.61 -10.45
N ARG A 321 -14.71 16.51 -9.13
CA ARG A 321 -13.92 15.68 -8.24
C ARG A 321 -14.16 14.18 -8.48
N ILE A 322 -13.09 13.40 -8.45
CA ILE A 322 -13.11 11.95 -8.33
C ILE A 322 -13.31 11.59 -6.84
N PRO A 323 -14.04 10.53 -6.49
CA PRO A 323 -14.29 10.20 -5.09
C PRO A 323 -13.02 10.05 -4.25
N ASN A 324 -13.04 10.58 -3.03
CA ASN A 324 -12.07 10.20 -2.01
C ASN A 324 -12.44 8.88 -1.34
N ARG A 325 -13.74 8.61 -1.15
CA ARG A 325 -14.21 7.33 -0.62
C ARG A 325 -15.40 6.84 -1.43
N ALA A 326 -15.33 5.60 -1.88
CA ALA A 326 -16.43 4.90 -2.54
C ALA A 326 -16.66 3.55 -1.87
N ASN A 327 -17.87 3.32 -1.37
CA ASN A 327 -18.30 2.05 -0.79
C ASN A 327 -19.81 1.84 -0.97
N LEU A 328 -20.33 0.74 -0.42
CA LEU A 328 -21.75 0.39 -0.51
C LEU A 328 -22.69 1.37 0.22
N GLU A 329 -22.16 2.19 1.14
CA GLU A 329 -22.93 3.13 1.95
C GLU A 329 -23.01 4.52 1.31
N GLY A 330 -22.09 4.85 0.38
CA GLY A 330 -22.10 6.13 -0.30
C GLY A 330 -20.75 6.56 -0.87
N ILE A 331 -20.74 7.74 -1.46
CA ILE A 331 -19.59 8.34 -2.11
C ILE A 331 -19.27 9.68 -1.45
N LEU A 332 -17.99 9.94 -1.16
CA LEU A 332 -17.50 11.19 -0.60
C LEU A 332 -16.45 11.84 -1.52
N TYR A 333 -16.55 13.16 -1.69
CA TYR A 333 -15.67 13.99 -2.52
C TYR A 333 -14.91 15.04 -1.70
N ASN A 334 -14.55 14.72 -0.47
CA ASN A 334 -14.10 15.63 0.57
C ASN A 334 -12.61 15.99 0.53
N THR A 335 -11.87 15.65 -0.55
CA THR A 335 -10.44 15.95 -0.61
C THR A 335 -10.01 16.63 -1.90
N ALA A 336 -8.91 17.41 -1.80
CA ALA A 336 -8.30 18.13 -2.90
C ALA A 336 -7.17 17.31 -3.59
N ASP A 337 -6.70 16.23 -2.98
CA ASP A 337 -5.56 15.44 -3.45
C ASP A 337 -5.92 14.24 -4.35
N GLY A 338 -7.06 13.60 -4.12
CA GLY A 338 -7.44 12.37 -4.85
C GLY A 338 -7.65 12.62 -6.35
N THR A 339 -8.29 13.72 -6.72
CA THR A 339 -8.56 14.06 -8.12
C THR A 339 -7.29 14.36 -8.94
N PRO A 340 -6.34 15.18 -8.46
CA PRO A 340 -5.04 15.32 -9.10
C PRO A 340 -4.31 14.00 -9.29
N ARG A 341 -4.26 13.14 -8.28
CA ARG A 341 -3.62 11.84 -8.37
C ARG A 341 -4.23 10.94 -9.42
N TYR A 342 -5.55 10.93 -9.57
CA TYR A 342 -6.23 10.18 -10.62
C TYR A 342 -5.71 10.53 -12.02
N VAL A 343 -5.52 11.81 -12.34
CA VAL A 343 -5.02 12.26 -13.64
C VAL A 343 -3.53 11.90 -13.82
N ILE A 344 -2.74 12.04 -12.76
CA ILE A 344 -1.32 11.66 -12.76
C ILE A 344 -1.18 10.16 -13.05
N GLU A 345 -1.96 9.31 -12.38
CA GLU A 345 -1.90 7.86 -12.57
C GLU A 345 -2.38 7.41 -13.97
N ALA A 346 -3.27 8.17 -14.58
CA ALA A 346 -3.65 7.94 -15.98
C ALA A 346 -2.47 8.17 -16.95
N GLU A 347 -1.65 9.21 -16.71
CA GLU A 347 -0.42 9.43 -17.48
C GLU A 347 0.63 8.37 -17.18
N GLU A 348 0.83 8.01 -15.90
CA GLU A 348 1.79 6.98 -15.50
C GLU A 348 1.45 5.61 -16.12
N LEU A 349 0.17 5.23 -16.16
CA LEU A 349 -0.25 4.02 -16.88
C LEU A 349 0.18 4.04 -18.35
N LEU A 350 0.05 5.17 -19.04
CA LEU A 350 0.51 5.31 -20.42
C LEU A 350 2.03 5.17 -20.53
N ARG A 351 2.78 5.75 -19.60
CA ARG A 351 4.24 5.64 -19.57
C ARG A 351 4.69 4.18 -19.46
N TYR A 352 4.01 3.40 -18.61
CA TYR A 352 4.32 1.99 -18.39
C TYR A 352 3.78 1.04 -19.45
N SER A 353 2.56 1.26 -19.93
CA SER A 353 1.85 0.32 -20.83
C SER A 353 1.95 0.66 -22.32
N GLY A 354 2.12 1.94 -22.67
CA GLY A 354 2.00 2.42 -24.03
C GLY A 354 0.59 2.31 -24.62
N ASP A 355 -0.37 1.77 -23.87
CA ASP A 355 -1.74 1.51 -24.34
C ASP A 355 -2.61 2.76 -24.21
N ARG A 356 -2.97 3.34 -25.36
CA ARG A 356 -3.86 4.53 -25.45
C ARG A 356 -5.34 4.18 -25.50
N SER A 357 -5.70 2.90 -25.53
CA SER A 357 -7.08 2.47 -25.79
C SER A 357 -8.09 2.98 -24.75
N PHE A 358 -7.67 3.13 -23.49
CA PHE A 358 -8.53 3.56 -22.39
C PHE A 358 -8.76 5.08 -22.32
N LEU A 359 -7.95 5.88 -23.01
CA LEU A 359 -8.03 7.35 -22.93
C LEU A 359 -9.40 7.90 -23.31
N ARG A 360 -10.03 7.34 -24.33
CA ARG A 360 -11.37 7.77 -24.76
C ARG A 360 -12.42 7.64 -23.66
N ASP A 361 -12.26 6.64 -22.79
CA ASP A 361 -13.20 6.35 -21.70
C ASP A 361 -13.03 7.33 -20.53
N ILE A 362 -11.77 7.76 -20.24
CA ILE A 362 -11.46 8.58 -19.07
C ILE A 362 -11.26 10.07 -19.39
N TYR A 363 -10.90 10.44 -20.61
CA TYR A 363 -10.58 11.82 -20.98
C TYR A 363 -11.67 12.83 -20.66
N PRO A 364 -12.99 12.55 -20.85
CA PRO A 364 -14.05 13.44 -20.41
C PRO A 364 -14.02 13.74 -18.90
N SER A 365 -13.57 12.77 -18.09
CA SER A 365 -13.40 12.97 -16.64
C SER A 365 -12.18 13.83 -16.33
N VAL A 366 -11.10 13.69 -17.09
CA VAL A 366 -9.91 14.55 -17.00
C VAL A 366 -10.28 16.00 -17.31
N VAL A 367 -10.98 16.25 -18.41
CA VAL A 367 -11.44 17.60 -18.82
C VAL A 367 -12.31 18.21 -17.73
N LEU A 368 -13.34 17.48 -17.28
CA LEU A 368 -14.24 18.00 -16.25
C LEU A 368 -13.48 18.33 -14.97
N SER A 369 -12.55 17.49 -14.54
CA SER A 369 -11.81 17.71 -13.29
C SER A 369 -10.94 18.96 -13.31
N ILE A 370 -10.21 19.18 -14.41
CA ILE A 370 -9.30 20.33 -14.53
C ILE A 370 -10.08 21.62 -14.76
N ASP A 371 -11.05 21.62 -15.66
CA ASP A 371 -11.81 22.84 -15.99
C ASP A 371 -12.64 23.35 -14.83
N GLN A 372 -13.26 22.44 -14.04
CA GLN A 372 -14.00 22.86 -12.85
C GLN A 372 -13.06 23.39 -11.76
N SER A 373 -11.88 22.79 -11.58
CA SER A 373 -10.88 23.30 -10.64
C SER A 373 -10.35 24.67 -11.06
N LEU A 374 -10.05 24.88 -12.34
CA LEU A 374 -9.62 26.19 -12.87
C LEU A 374 -10.70 27.27 -12.69
N ARG A 375 -11.96 26.89 -12.86
CA ARG A 375 -13.09 27.86 -12.81
C ARG A 375 -13.46 28.27 -11.39
N HIS A 376 -13.42 27.32 -10.44
CA HIS A 376 -14.06 27.49 -9.12
C HIS A 376 -13.10 27.43 -7.93
N HIS A 377 -11.93 26.83 -8.12
CA HIS A 377 -11.02 26.50 -7.03
C HIS A 377 -9.58 27.00 -7.25
N THR A 378 -9.36 27.93 -8.17
CA THR A 378 -8.01 28.44 -8.46
C THR A 378 -7.96 29.93 -8.21
N ASP A 379 -6.92 30.42 -7.49
CA ASP A 379 -6.72 31.84 -7.25
C ASP A 379 -5.96 32.53 -8.40
N GLU A 380 -5.74 33.85 -8.27
CA GLU A 380 -5.08 34.67 -9.28
C GLU A 380 -3.63 34.25 -9.56
N LYS A 381 -2.94 33.66 -8.57
CA LYS A 381 -1.58 33.12 -8.70
C LYS A 381 -1.55 31.74 -9.34
N GLY A 382 -2.69 31.10 -9.51
CA GLY A 382 -2.83 29.76 -10.07
C GLY A 382 -2.86 28.63 -9.02
N TYR A 383 -2.92 28.97 -7.73
CA TYR A 383 -2.97 27.97 -6.66
C TYR A 383 -4.34 27.34 -6.52
N LEU A 384 -4.37 26.02 -6.28
CA LEU A 384 -5.60 25.30 -5.97
C LEU A 384 -6.03 25.58 -4.53
N LEU A 385 -7.26 26.08 -4.36
CA LEU A 385 -7.85 26.37 -3.07
C LEU A 385 -8.61 25.15 -2.52
N HIS A 386 -8.52 24.92 -1.21
CA HIS A 386 -9.17 23.82 -0.52
C HIS A 386 -9.55 24.19 0.92
N ALA A 387 -10.31 23.35 1.60
CA ALA A 387 -10.58 23.51 3.03
C ALA A 387 -9.44 22.88 3.88
N ASP A 388 -9.31 23.32 5.14
CA ASP A 388 -8.24 22.91 6.07
C ASP A 388 -7.97 21.41 6.14
N ALA A 389 -9.01 20.58 6.09
CA ALA A 389 -8.90 19.13 6.22
C ALA A 389 -9.21 18.39 4.90
N ASP A 390 -9.00 19.03 3.75
CA ASP A 390 -9.17 18.43 2.42
C ASP A 390 -7.86 17.77 1.89
N THR A 391 -6.87 17.58 2.75
CA THR A 391 -5.58 16.95 2.43
C THR A 391 -5.47 15.57 3.10
N TRP A 392 -4.36 14.86 2.95
CA TRP A 392 -4.12 13.61 3.66
C TRP A 392 -4.08 13.77 5.20
N MET A 393 -3.88 15.01 5.69
CA MET A 393 -3.94 15.36 7.10
C MET A 393 -5.36 15.81 7.46
N ASP A 394 -6.32 14.88 7.43
CA ASP A 394 -7.76 15.15 7.39
C ASP A 394 -8.54 14.85 8.66
N VAL A 395 -7.85 14.42 9.74
CA VAL A 395 -8.53 14.10 11.00
C VAL A 395 -9.23 15.32 11.60
N LYS A 396 -10.49 15.14 11.98
CA LYS A 396 -11.30 16.13 12.68
C LYS A 396 -11.88 15.53 13.96
N ARG A 397 -11.78 16.26 15.06
CA ARG A 397 -12.49 15.95 16.29
C ARG A 397 -13.55 17.03 16.57
N ASN A 398 -14.82 16.61 16.66
CA ASN A 398 -15.95 17.55 16.80
C ASN A 398 -16.00 18.63 15.70
N GLY A 399 -15.62 18.28 14.49
CA GLY A 399 -15.58 19.20 13.35
C GLY A 399 -14.36 20.12 13.28
N ILE A 400 -13.47 20.07 14.28
CA ILE A 400 -12.25 20.88 14.34
C ILE A 400 -11.09 20.07 13.76
N PRO A 401 -10.34 20.55 12.74
CA PRO A 401 -9.16 19.91 12.23
C PRO A 401 -8.08 19.74 13.32
N GLY A 402 -7.52 18.53 13.44
CA GLY A 402 -6.40 18.26 14.36
C GLY A 402 -5.08 18.86 13.88
N SER A 403 -4.95 19.01 12.55
CA SER A 403 -3.77 19.56 11.89
C SER A 403 -4.24 20.47 10.74
N PRO A 404 -4.67 21.71 11.02
CA PRO A 404 -5.14 22.63 9.99
C PRO A 404 -4.09 22.87 8.90
N ARG A 405 -4.51 22.83 7.63
CA ARG A 405 -3.64 23.04 6.46
C ARG A 405 -3.99 24.30 5.67
N GLY A 406 -4.63 25.27 6.30
CA GLY A 406 -5.02 26.53 5.66
C GLY A 406 -5.93 26.28 4.45
N ASN A 407 -5.68 27.00 3.35
CA ASN A 407 -6.40 26.77 2.10
C ASN A 407 -5.50 26.58 0.88
N ARG A 408 -4.19 26.52 1.05
CA ARG A 408 -3.18 26.35 0.00
C ARG A 408 -2.01 25.52 0.55
N ALA A 409 -2.23 24.23 0.77
CA ALA A 409 -1.18 23.30 1.21
C ALA A 409 -0.16 23.07 0.09
N ASN A 410 1.11 22.96 0.43
CA ASN A 410 2.23 22.87 -0.51
C ASN A 410 2.16 21.60 -1.39
N ASP A 411 1.86 20.46 -0.80
CA ASP A 411 1.68 19.18 -1.51
C ASP A 411 0.47 19.20 -2.47
N ILE A 412 -0.61 19.93 -2.11
CA ILE A 412 -1.75 20.13 -3.00
C ILE A 412 -1.34 20.98 -4.21
N GLN A 413 -0.49 22.00 -4.03
CA GLN A 413 0.00 22.82 -5.16
C GLN A 413 0.88 21.98 -6.09
N TYR A 414 1.75 21.13 -5.55
CA TYR A 414 2.52 20.19 -6.34
C TYR A 414 1.63 19.22 -7.13
N LEU A 415 0.65 18.59 -6.48
CA LEU A 415 -0.28 17.68 -7.14
C LEU A 415 -1.10 18.39 -8.23
N TRP A 416 -1.53 19.60 -7.99
CA TRP A 416 -2.24 20.41 -8.98
C TRP A 416 -1.36 20.75 -10.19
N TYR A 417 -0.13 21.14 -9.96
CA TYR A 417 0.86 21.34 -11.03
C TYR A 417 1.02 20.08 -11.88
N LYS A 418 1.21 18.93 -11.23
CA LYS A 418 1.35 17.63 -11.93
C LYS A 418 0.07 17.25 -12.68
N GLN A 419 -1.11 17.51 -12.12
CA GLN A 419 -2.39 17.27 -12.80
C GLN A 419 -2.51 18.09 -14.08
N LEU A 420 -2.14 19.36 -14.02
CA LEU A 420 -2.17 20.26 -15.18
C LEU A 420 -1.22 19.79 -16.29
N GLU A 421 0.01 19.43 -15.96
CA GLU A 421 1.00 18.92 -16.93
C GLU A 421 0.57 17.58 -17.51
N ALA A 422 0.14 16.63 -16.66
CA ALA A 422 -0.38 15.34 -17.11
C ALA A 422 -1.62 15.51 -18.01
N GLY A 423 -2.57 16.36 -17.58
CA GLY A 423 -3.74 16.71 -18.39
C GLY A 423 -3.36 17.28 -19.75
N ALA A 424 -2.40 18.22 -19.81
CA ALA A 424 -1.91 18.78 -21.05
C ALA A 424 -1.28 17.72 -21.98
N HIS A 425 -0.55 16.74 -21.42
CA HIS A 425 -0.03 15.62 -22.19
C HIS A 425 -1.17 14.73 -22.74
N LEU A 426 -2.15 14.39 -21.91
CA LEU A 426 -3.31 13.61 -22.32
C LEU A 426 -4.13 14.32 -23.40
N ALA A 427 -4.30 15.66 -23.27
CA ALA A 427 -4.98 16.48 -24.27
C ALA A 427 -4.28 16.45 -25.64
N ARG A 428 -2.94 16.53 -25.66
CA ARG A 428 -2.17 16.38 -26.91
C ARG A 428 -2.41 15.01 -27.58
N LEU A 429 -2.48 13.94 -26.78
CA LEU A 429 -2.76 12.59 -27.28
C LEU A 429 -4.18 12.40 -27.79
N MET A 430 -5.10 13.28 -27.38
CA MET A 430 -6.51 13.33 -27.79
C MET A 430 -6.77 14.35 -28.89
N ASP A 431 -5.71 14.97 -29.45
CA ASP A 431 -5.79 16.04 -30.47
C ASP A 431 -6.55 17.28 -29.98
N ASP A 432 -6.56 17.55 -28.66
CA ASP A 432 -7.22 18.67 -28.01
C ASP A 432 -6.20 19.77 -27.68
N ALA A 433 -5.74 20.48 -28.71
CA ALA A 433 -4.74 21.54 -28.56
C ALA A 433 -5.17 22.69 -27.65
N PRO A 434 -6.45 23.17 -27.66
CA PRO A 434 -6.87 24.24 -26.76
C PRO A 434 -6.71 23.91 -25.27
N HIS A 435 -7.12 22.74 -24.83
CA HIS A 435 -6.93 22.30 -23.43
C HIS A 435 -5.45 22.10 -23.13
N ALA A 436 -4.69 21.48 -24.04
CA ALA A 436 -3.25 21.26 -23.86
C ALA A 436 -2.48 22.57 -23.59
N GLU A 437 -2.79 23.64 -24.35
CA GLU A 437 -2.16 24.94 -24.18
C GLU A 437 -2.62 25.64 -22.89
N ALA A 438 -3.94 25.69 -22.64
CA ALA A 438 -4.51 26.37 -21.48
C ALA A 438 -4.04 25.74 -20.15
N TRP A 439 -3.99 24.41 -20.07
CA TRP A 439 -3.55 23.73 -18.85
C TRP A 439 -2.06 23.86 -18.62
N HIS A 440 -1.24 23.78 -19.66
CA HIS A 440 0.20 24.05 -19.55
C HIS A 440 0.48 25.49 -19.10
N GLU A 441 -0.22 26.51 -19.65
CA GLU A 441 -0.08 27.89 -19.20
C GLU A 441 -0.47 28.07 -17.72
N ALA A 442 -1.50 27.36 -17.26
CA ALA A 442 -1.90 27.36 -15.85
C ALA A 442 -0.80 26.76 -14.95
N ALA A 443 -0.20 25.64 -15.36
CA ALA A 443 0.93 25.01 -14.67
C ALA A 443 2.14 25.96 -14.57
N VAL A 444 2.51 26.59 -15.67
CA VAL A 444 3.61 27.58 -15.71
C VAL A 444 3.33 28.79 -14.80
N ARG A 445 2.07 29.26 -14.72
CA ARG A 445 1.68 30.35 -13.82
C ARG A 445 1.87 29.98 -12.36
N LEU A 446 1.41 28.80 -11.96
CA LEU A 446 1.60 28.28 -10.60
C LEU A 446 3.09 28.16 -10.27
N ALA A 447 3.87 27.47 -11.10
CA ALA A 447 5.29 27.22 -10.87
C ALA A 447 6.10 28.51 -10.71
N ARG A 448 5.76 29.56 -11.49
CA ARG A 448 6.44 30.86 -11.40
C ARG A 448 6.31 31.52 -10.03
N ASN A 449 5.18 31.34 -9.36
CA ASN A 449 4.90 31.98 -8.07
C ASN A 449 5.40 31.15 -6.89
N PHE A 450 5.47 29.82 -7.03
CA PHE A 450 5.64 28.88 -5.92
C PHE A 450 6.93 29.11 -5.13
N GLU A 451 8.09 29.18 -5.78
CA GLU A 451 9.37 29.31 -5.06
C GLU A 451 9.43 30.59 -4.24
N ALA A 452 8.88 31.71 -4.77
CA ALA A 452 8.87 33.01 -4.08
C ALA A 452 7.92 33.03 -2.88
N ASP A 453 6.78 32.34 -2.97
CA ASP A 453 5.73 32.39 -1.94
C ASP A 453 5.93 31.32 -0.85
N TYR A 454 6.56 30.18 -1.17
CA TYR A 454 6.65 29.04 -0.25
C TYR A 454 8.06 28.78 0.32
N CYS A 455 9.13 29.26 -0.34
CA CYS A 455 10.49 28.90 0.09
C CYS A 455 11.11 29.96 1.00
N ASN A 456 11.38 29.58 2.25
CA ASN A 456 12.21 30.35 3.17
C ASN A 456 13.63 29.78 3.16
N LYS A 457 14.53 30.41 2.40
CA LYS A 457 15.91 29.92 2.21
C LYS A 457 16.76 30.06 3.47
N ASP A 458 16.50 31.05 4.32
CA ASP A 458 17.26 31.27 5.55
C ASP A 458 16.99 30.19 6.60
N SER A 459 15.73 29.75 6.71
CA SER A 459 15.30 28.72 7.64
C SER A 459 15.31 27.31 7.04
N LEU A 460 15.69 27.14 5.77
CA LEU A 460 15.61 25.88 5.02
C LEU A 460 14.24 25.20 5.18
N LEU A 461 13.17 25.97 4.90
CA LEU A 461 11.78 25.53 5.05
C LEU A 461 11.02 25.84 3.77
N ILE A 462 10.29 24.85 3.26
CA ILE A 462 9.18 25.06 2.34
C ILE A 462 7.92 25.08 3.20
N TYR A 463 7.27 26.24 3.31
CA TYR A 463 6.08 26.40 4.15
C TYR A 463 5.05 25.33 3.87
N ASP A 464 4.52 24.71 4.94
CA ASP A 464 3.56 23.61 4.82
C ASP A 464 2.28 24.04 4.09
N HIS A 465 1.81 25.24 4.40
CA HIS A 465 0.69 25.85 3.70
C HIS A 465 0.69 27.38 3.81
N LEU A 466 -0.13 28.01 3.01
CA LEU A 466 -0.53 29.40 3.18
C LEU A 466 -1.98 29.46 3.67
N ASN A 467 -2.24 30.34 4.61
CA ASN A 467 -3.58 30.66 5.10
C ASN A 467 -4.34 31.54 4.09
N ALA A 468 -5.66 31.73 4.29
CA ALA A 468 -6.50 32.52 3.42
C ALA A 468 -6.02 33.96 3.29
N ASP A 469 -5.43 34.53 4.34
CA ASP A 469 -4.83 35.88 4.36
C ASP A 469 -3.41 35.94 3.77
N GLY A 470 -2.87 34.79 3.34
CA GLY A 470 -1.53 34.67 2.77
C GLY A 470 -0.41 34.47 3.80
N THR A 471 -0.73 34.41 5.09
CA THR A 471 0.29 34.11 6.11
C THR A 471 0.76 32.66 6.00
N PRO A 472 2.09 32.40 6.08
CA PRO A 472 2.63 31.05 5.97
C PRO A 472 2.56 30.30 7.31
N ASP A 473 2.40 28.98 7.22
CA ASP A 473 2.62 28.07 8.34
C ASP A 473 4.12 27.72 8.47
N LEU A 474 4.62 27.70 9.70
CA LEU A 474 6.02 27.48 9.99
C LEU A 474 6.33 26.06 10.54
N GLN A 475 5.33 25.20 10.64
CA GLN A 475 5.52 23.84 11.10
C GLN A 475 6.40 23.04 10.14
N TYR A 476 7.30 22.23 10.70
CA TYR A 476 8.23 21.44 9.90
C TYR A 476 7.65 20.04 9.68
N ARG A 477 7.19 19.81 8.44
CA ARG A 477 6.45 18.60 8.04
C ARG A 477 7.06 17.96 6.80
N PRO A 478 6.83 16.66 6.53
CA PRO A 478 7.42 15.93 5.40
C PRO A 478 6.89 16.40 4.04
N ASN A 479 5.73 17.07 4.00
CA ASN A 479 5.05 17.48 2.76
C ASN A 479 5.95 18.30 1.83
N GLN A 480 6.91 19.04 2.36
CA GLN A 480 7.86 19.83 1.60
C GLN A 480 8.71 19.02 0.62
N LEU A 481 8.91 17.71 0.84
CA LEU A 481 9.67 16.85 -0.07
C LEU A 481 8.96 16.61 -1.42
N TYR A 482 7.66 16.80 -1.50
CA TYR A 482 6.90 16.63 -2.74
C TYR A 482 7.11 17.78 -3.73
N CYS A 483 7.46 18.96 -3.27
CA CYS A 483 7.38 20.21 -4.05
C CYS A 483 8.62 20.50 -4.91
N PHE A 484 9.60 19.62 -4.98
CA PHE A 484 10.92 19.91 -5.56
C PHE A 484 10.89 20.23 -7.05
N GLU A 485 9.92 19.75 -7.80
CA GLU A 485 9.75 20.08 -9.22
C GLU A 485 9.31 21.55 -9.43
N LEU A 486 8.79 22.20 -8.39
CA LEU A 486 8.38 23.62 -8.41
C LEU A 486 9.50 24.56 -7.97
N ILE A 487 10.70 24.06 -7.66
CA ILE A 487 11.83 24.80 -7.10
C ILE A 487 13.04 24.64 -7.99
N ALA A 488 13.59 25.75 -8.44
CA ALA A 488 14.77 25.75 -9.31
C ALA A 488 16.10 25.61 -8.54
N ASP A 489 16.16 26.10 -7.29
CA ASP A 489 17.36 26.12 -6.46
C ASP A 489 17.71 24.71 -5.93
N ASP A 490 18.68 24.06 -6.60
CA ASP A 490 19.06 22.68 -6.27
C ASP A 490 19.86 22.59 -4.96
N ASP A 491 20.68 23.57 -4.61
CA ASP A 491 21.39 23.61 -3.32
C ASP A 491 20.39 23.69 -2.14
N PHE A 492 19.37 24.54 -2.28
CA PHE A 492 18.30 24.62 -1.29
C PHE A 492 17.57 23.29 -1.13
N LYS A 493 17.18 22.61 -2.22
CA LYS A 493 16.52 21.32 -2.17
C LYS A 493 17.35 20.24 -1.46
N GLN A 494 18.67 20.20 -1.74
CA GLN A 494 19.58 19.26 -1.08
C GLN A 494 19.65 19.52 0.44
N ARG A 495 19.75 20.76 0.86
CA ARG A 495 19.78 21.14 2.29
C ARG A 495 18.44 20.85 2.99
N VAL A 496 17.32 21.10 2.31
CA VAL A 496 15.99 20.71 2.81
C VAL A 496 15.90 19.19 2.95
N THR A 497 16.37 18.42 1.97
CA THR A 497 16.39 16.95 2.04
C THR A 497 17.17 16.45 3.26
N ARG A 498 18.39 16.97 3.47
CA ARG A 498 19.20 16.64 4.64
C ARG A 498 18.45 16.96 5.94
N ARG A 499 17.92 18.19 6.05
CA ARG A 499 17.24 18.64 7.27
C ARG A 499 15.99 17.83 7.55
N VAL A 500 15.18 17.51 6.53
CA VAL A 500 14.00 16.63 6.71
C VAL A 500 14.43 15.27 7.23
N TRP A 501 15.51 14.71 6.69
CA TRP A 501 16.02 13.42 7.15
C TRP A 501 16.42 13.47 8.64
N GLU A 502 17.19 14.46 9.04
CA GLU A 502 17.68 14.59 10.43
C GLU A 502 16.58 14.98 11.45
N GLU A 503 15.51 15.64 11.01
CA GLU A 503 14.44 16.15 11.89
C GLU A 503 13.18 15.27 11.93
N LEU A 504 12.89 14.49 10.87
CA LEU A 504 11.63 13.77 10.71
C LEU A 504 11.81 12.27 10.47
N VAL A 505 12.96 11.79 9.97
CA VAL A 505 13.12 10.40 9.58
C VAL A 505 13.74 9.59 10.71
N TYR A 506 12.92 8.80 11.36
CA TYR A 506 13.34 7.82 12.37
C TYR A 506 13.70 6.47 11.73
N PRO A 507 14.38 5.55 12.44
CA PRO A 507 14.67 4.22 11.90
C PRO A 507 13.45 3.43 11.42
N TRP A 508 12.25 3.75 11.91
CA TRP A 508 10.98 3.11 11.57
C TRP A 508 10.07 3.93 10.66
N GLY A 509 10.50 5.12 10.23
CA GLY A 509 9.78 5.91 9.22
C GLY A 509 9.75 7.40 9.48
N VAL A 510 8.93 8.10 8.69
CA VAL A 510 8.87 9.56 8.63
C VAL A 510 7.76 10.11 9.50
N ALA A 511 8.11 10.93 10.50
CA ALA A 511 7.16 11.61 11.37
C ALA A 511 6.42 12.74 10.62
N SER A 512 5.16 12.95 10.98
CA SER A 512 4.29 13.97 10.39
C SER A 512 4.57 15.40 10.86
N LEU A 513 5.35 15.57 11.93
CA LEU A 513 5.74 16.85 12.51
C LEU A 513 7.10 16.70 13.18
N ALA A 514 7.90 17.77 13.20
CA ALA A 514 9.20 17.76 13.89
C ALA A 514 9.04 17.73 15.41
N GLN A 515 9.89 16.96 16.07
CA GLN A 515 9.82 16.73 17.54
C GLN A 515 10.06 17.96 18.42
N TRP A 516 10.52 19.07 17.87
CA TRP A 516 10.68 20.34 18.60
C TRP A 516 9.44 21.24 18.54
N ASP A 517 8.44 20.91 17.72
CA ASP A 517 7.17 21.63 17.68
C ASP A 517 6.36 21.37 18.95
N LEU A 518 5.67 22.41 19.43
CA LEU A 518 4.88 22.34 20.66
C LEU A 518 3.66 21.40 20.55
N GLN A 519 3.21 21.14 19.33
CA GLN A 519 2.08 20.22 19.05
C GLN A 519 2.54 18.79 18.79
N PHE A 520 3.84 18.49 18.92
CA PHE A 520 4.35 17.15 18.67
C PHE A 520 3.92 16.14 19.74
N HIS A 521 3.41 14.99 19.29
CA HIS A 521 3.00 13.85 20.11
C HIS A 521 3.80 12.62 19.68
N PRO A 522 4.66 12.06 20.54
CA PRO A 522 5.61 11.01 20.15
C PRO A 522 5.00 9.62 19.94
N GLN A 523 3.79 9.39 20.43
CA GLN A 523 3.08 8.11 20.34
C GLN A 523 1.67 8.34 19.80
N HIS A 524 1.24 7.57 18.81
CA HIS A 524 -0.08 7.75 18.19
C HIS A 524 -1.21 7.53 19.21
N GLU A 525 -1.15 6.46 19.97
CA GLU A 525 -2.17 6.12 20.95
C GLU A 525 -1.57 6.15 22.36
N ASN A 526 -1.80 7.25 23.08
CA ASN A 526 -1.44 7.37 24.48
C ASN A 526 -2.58 8.03 25.28
N TRP A 527 -3.67 7.28 25.39
CA TRP A 527 -4.93 7.69 26.01
C TRP A 527 -4.80 8.21 27.45
N HIS A 528 -3.68 7.95 28.09
CA HIS A 528 -3.38 8.44 29.42
C HIS A 528 -3.11 9.96 29.45
N TYR A 529 -2.61 10.50 28.35
CA TYR A 529 -2.22 11.91 28.25
C TYR A 529 -3.00 12.69 27.22
N TYR A 530 -3.44 12.06 26.11
CA TYR A 530 -4.11 12.75 25.03
C TYR A 530 -4.95 11.79 24.15
N HIS A 531 -5.86 12.36 23.40
CA HIS A 531 -6.62 11.62 22.40
C HIS A 531 -5.73 11.28 21.19
N LYS A 532 -5.92 10.12 20.60
CA LYS A 532 -5.12 9.67 19.43
C LYS A 532 -5.16 10.65 18.27
N ASP A 533 -6.30 11.33 18.06
CA ASP A 533 -6.46 12.29 16.94
C ASP A 533 -5.56 13.53 17.10
N ASP A 534 -5.14 13.89 18.33
CA ASP A 534 -4.20 14.98 18.57
C ASP A 534 -2.80 14.63 18.05
N ALA A 535 -2.44 13.33 18.09
CA ALA A 535 -1.17 12.80 17.63
C ALA A 535 -1.16 12.40 16.13
N TYR A 536 -2.32 12.06 15.56
CA TYR A 536 -2.44 11.34 14.30
C TYR A 536 -1.65 11.99 13.15
N HIS A 537 -1.70 13.33 13.03
CA HIS A 537 -0.90 14.10 12.07
C HIS A 537 0.10 15.06 12.74
N ASN A 538 0.34 14.92 14.05
CA ASN A 538 1.25 15.76 14.81
C ASN A 538 2.29 14.94 15.58
N GLY A 539 3.11 14.18 14.86
CA GLY A 539 4.18 13.39 15.43
C GLY A 539 4.16 11.92 15.01
N THR A 540 2.97 11.32 14.86
CA THR A 540 2.83 9.96 14.34
C THR A 540 3.63 9.78 13.05
N VAL A 541 4.37 8.69 12.97
CA VAL A 541 5.10 8.27 11.77
C VAL A 541 4.11 7.69 10.76
N TRP A 542 4.18 8.18 9.53
CA TRP A 542 3.36 7.72 8.41
C TRP A 542 4.24 7.04 7.36
N LEU A 543 4.14 5.72 7.25
CA LEU A 543 5.08 4.90 6.48
C LEU A 543 5.06 5.19 4.98
N TRP A 544 3.95 5.68 4.43
CA TRP A 544 3.92 6.04 3.01
C TRP A 544 4.87 7.20 2.65
N ASN A 545 5.14 8.13 3.59
CA ASN A 545 6.12 9.20 3.39
C ASN A 545 7.57 8.69 3.32
N ASN A 546 7.82 7.43 3.72
CA ASN A 546 9.14 6.81 3.56
C ASN A 546 9.57 6.80 2.09
N GLY A 547 8.60 6.60 1.18
CA GLY A 547 8.86 6.57 -0.25
C GLY A 547 9.51 7.85 -0.76
N ILE A 548 8.88 9.01 -0.50
CA ILE A 548 9.44 10.29 -0.95
C ILE A 548 10.74 10.64 -0.24
N ALA A 549 10.90 10.31 1.04
CA ALA A 549 12.14 10.58 1.78
C ALA A 549 13.31 9.78 1.20
N MET A 550 13.13 8.48 0.97
CA MET A 550 14.14 7.64 0.32
C MET A 550 14.44 8.10 -1.11
N GLN A 551 13.41 8.44 -1.89
CA GLN A 551 13.54 8.97 -3.24
C GLN A 551 14.49 10.17 -3.29
N ARG A 552 14.26 11.21 -2.47
CA ARG A 552 15.07 12.42 -2.47
C ARG A 552 16.52 12.13 -2.06
N MET A 553 16.75 11.24 -1.10
CA MET A 553 18.10 10.81 -0.74
C MET A 553 18.81 10.09 -1.92
N ILE A 554 18.12 9.19 -2.61
CA ILE A 554 18.66 8.45 -3.75
C ILE A 554 18.96 9.39 -4.93
N GLU A 555 18.08 10.35 -5.22
CA GLU A 555 18.28 11.37 -6.27
C GLU A 555 19.58 12.17 -6.05
N TYR A 556 19.94 12.43 -4.80
CA TYR A 556 21.18 13.14 -4.43
C TYR A 556 22.36 12.21 -4.13
N GLY A 557 22.29 10.95 -4.56
CA GLY A 557 23.41 9.99 -4.44
C GLY A 557 23.63 9.47 -3.02
N GLN A 558 22.60 9.54 -2.16
CA GLN A 558 22.63 9.05 -0.78
C GLN A 558 21.89 7.70 -0.62
N GLN A 559 22.04 6.82 -1.61
CA GLN A 559 21.38 5.51 -1.62
C GLN A 559 21.74 4.64 -0.40
N GLU A 560 22.93 4.76 0.16
CA GLU A 560 23.33 4.01 1.36
C GLU A 560 22.53 4.43 2.60
N THR A 561 22.24 5.73 2.71
CA THR A 561 21.41 6.26 3.81
C THR A 561 19.93 5.83 3.63
N ALA A 562 19.40 5.96 2.42
CA ALA A 562 18.05 5.51 2.09
C ALA A 562 17.90 3.99 2.30
N TRP A 563 18.93 3.21 1.99
CA TRP A 563 18.96 1.76 2.15
C TRP A 563 18.75 1.32 3.60
N LYS A 564 19.28 2.04 4.58
CA LYS A 564 19.03 1.74 6.00
C LYS A 564 17.55 1.76 6.35
N LEU A 565 16.81 2.78 5.87
CA LEU A 565 15.36 2.86 6.08
C LEU A 565 14.63 1.75 5.31
N PHE A 566 15.05 1.49 4.07
CA PHE A 566 14.46 0.45 3.23
C PHE A 566 14.57 -0.94 3.87
N GLN A 567 15.75 -1.29 4.41
CA GLN A 567 15.98 -2.55 5.13
C GLN A 567 15.17 -2.64 6.43
N ASN A 568 15.01 -1.52 7.14
CA ASN A 568 14.16 -1.46 8.32
C ASN A 568 12.69 -1.76 8.00
N MET A 569 12.19 -1.32 6.83
CA MET A 569 10.84 -1.65 6.36
C MET A 569 10.74 -3.14 5.98
N ASN A 570 11.73 -3.70 5.31
CA ASN A 570 11.80 -5.14 5.04
C ASN A 570 11.76 -5.96 6.35
N ARG A 571 12.52 -5.52 7.36
CA ARG A 571 12.48 -6.12 8.70
C ARG A 571 11.08 -6.03 9.31
N GLN A 572 10.40 -4.89 9.21
CA GLN A 572 9.02 -4.75 9.72
C GLN A 572 8.10 -5.77 9.05
N ALA A 573 8.13 -5.89 7.74
CA ALA A 573 7.28 -6.83 7.00
C ALA A 573 7.55 -8.30 7.41
N LEU A 574 8.80 -8.69 7.57
CA LEU A 574 9.16 -10.08 7.87
C LEU A 574 9.11 -10.43 9.36
N HIS A 575 9.42 -9.47 10.28
CA HIS A 575 9.69 -9.82 11.69
C HIS A 575 8.87 -9.05 12.73
N GLU A 576 8.33 -7.86 12.42
CA GLU A 576 7.78 -6.97 13.45
C GLU A 576 6.26 -6.72 13.33
N GLY A 577 5.70 -6.78 12.12
CA GLY A 577 4.32 -6.38 11.85
C GLY A 577 3.37 -7.53 11.55
N ALA A 578 2.25 -7.19 10.94
CA ALA A 578 1.47 -8.17 10.21
C ALA A 578 2.38 -8.89 9.23
N VAL A 579 2.21 -10.22 9.12
CA VAL A 579 3.15 -11.01 8.34
C VAL A 579 3.10 -10.58 6.86
N GLY A 580 4.26 -10.20 6.35
CA GLY A 580 4.44 -9.80 4.96
C GLY A 580 3.93 -8.41 4.61
N SER A 581 3.67 -7.53 5.58
CA SER A 581 3.07 -6.23 5.35
C SER A 581 3.66 -5.11 6.19
N LEU A 582 3.47 -3.88 5.70
CA LEU A 582 3.74 -2.64 6.41
C LEU A 582 2.45 -2.04 6.95
N SER A 583 2.50 -1.49 8.18
CA SER A 583 1.38 -0.78 8.79
C SER A 583 1.18 0.61 8.18
N GLU A 584 0.05 1.23 8.51
CA GLU A 584 -0.21 2.63 8.18
C GLU A 584 0.75 3.55 8.92
N ASN A 585 0.82 3.37 10.23
CA ASN A 585 1.52 4.24 11.16
C ASN A 585 2.46 3.49 12.08
N ALA A 586 3.36 4.26 12.70
CA ALA A 586 4.14 3.88 13.86
C ALA A 586 4.27 5.05 14.83
N ASP A 587 4.59 4.75 16.11
CA ASP A 587 4.99 5.78 17.06
C ASP A 587 6.31 6.45 16.60
N ALA A 588 6.51 7.73 16.86
CA ALA A 588 7.80 8.37 16.63
C ALA A 588 8.83 7.98 17.73
N HIS A 589 8.35 7.62 18.90
CA HIS A 589 9.18 7.21 20.03
C HIS A 589 8.79 5.80 20.51
N PRO A 590 9.75 4.87 20.64
CA PRO A 590 9.47 3.56 21.21
C PRO A 590 8.86 3.66 22.60
N ARG A 591 7.95 2.75 22.93
CA ARG A 591 7.37 2.67 24.28
C ARG A 591 8.40 2.13 25.26
N GLU A 592 8.15 2.38 26.55
CA GLU A 592 9.07 1.96 27.63
C GLU A 592 9.42 0.47 27.51
N GLY A 593 10.70 0.16 27.63
CA GLY A 593 11.23 -1.20 27.53
C GLY A 593 11.24 -1.80 26.11
N LYS A 594 10.87 -1.03 25.06
CA LYS A 594 10.92 -1.45 23.67
C LYS A 594 12.06 -0.77 22.92
N THR A 595 12.68 -1.49 21.99
CA THR A 595 13.75 -0.97 21.12
C THR A 595 13.23 -0.58 19.74
N TRP A 596 11.98 -0.94 19.41
CA TRP A 596 11.29 -0.62 18.16
C TRP A 596 9.98 0.11 18.43
N ALA A 597 9.61 1.04 17.57
CA ALA A 597 8.38 1.81 17.72
C ALA A 597 7.13 0.94 17.62
N GLY A 598 6.13 1.27 18.42
CA GLY A 598 4.80 0.66 18.33
C GLY A 598 4.17 0.96 16.96
N ARG A 599 3.51 -0.04 16.39
CA ARG A 599 2.73 0.13 15.16
C ARG A 599 1.30 0.52 15.50
N SER A 600 0.70 1.31 14.65
CA SER A 600 -0.69 1.75 14.79
C SER A 600 -1.33 1.99 13.42
N GLY A 601 -2.59 2.43 13.40
CA GLY A 601 -3.37 2.44 12.17
C GLY A 601 -3.66 1.02 11.70
N THR A 602 -4.01 0.83 10.44
CA THR A 602 -4.20 -0.51 9.88
C THR A 602 -2.88 -1.26 9.74
N PHE A 603 -2.93 -2.59 9.86
CA PHE A 603 -1.72 -3.42 9.89
C PHE A 603 -1.25 -3.85 8.50
N LEU A 604 -2.17 -3.89 7.51
CA LEU A 604 -1.88 -4.13 6.10
C LEU A 604 -2.29 -2.88 5.33
N GLN A 605 -1.36 -1.96 5.09
CA GLN A 605 -1.67 -0.67 4.47
C GLN A 605 -1.15 -0.58 3.04
N ALA A 606 -2.05 -0.29 2.10
CA ALA A 606 -1.74 -0.28 0.67
C ALA A 606 -0.63 0.70 0.31
N TRP A 607 -0.75 1.98 0.66
CA TRP A 607 0.24 2.99 0.27
C TRP A 607 1.62 2.77 0.89
N SER A 608 1.70 2.23 2.13
CA SER A 608 2.98 1.92 2.77
C SER A 608 3.73 0.81 2.01
N ASN A 609 3.04 -0.27 1.69
CA ASN A 609 3.59 -1.39 0.92
C ASN A 609 3.95 -0.97 -0.52
N SER A 610 3.08 -0.20 -1.16
CA SER A 610 3.31 0.30 -2.51
C SER A 610 4.54 1.20 -2.61
N GLU A 611 4.72 2.12 -1.68
CA GLU A 611 5.89 3.02 -1.69
C GLU A 611 7.21 2.26 -1.52
N GLN A 612 7.23 1.16 -0.77
CA GLN A 612 8.39 0.27 -0.68
C GLN A 612 8.73 -0.35 -2.06
N LEU A 613 7.72 -0.86 -2.78
CA LEU A 613 7.90 -1.41 -4.13
C LEU A 613 8.28 -0.32 -5.13
N ARG A 614 7.62 0.85 -5.09
CA ARG A 614 7.90 1.97 -5.99
C ARG A 614 9.35 2.41 -5.89
N VAL A 615 9.85 2.61 -4.67
CA VAL A 615 11.23 3.03 -4.42
C VAL A 615 12.22 1.97 -4.90
N TRP A 616 11.92 0.69 -4.68
CA TRP A 616 12.76 -0.39 -5.16
C TRP A 616 12.93 -0.34 -6.68
N TYR A 617 11.83 -0.38 -7.42
CA TYR A 617 11.88 -0.47 -8.88
C TYR A 617 12.28 0.85 -9.54
N GLN A 618 11.71 1.98 -9.12
CA GLN A 618 11.91 3.27 -9.80
C GLN A 618 13.19 4.00 -9.38
N TYR A 619 13.73 3.73 -8.20
CA TYR A 619 14.86 4.47 -7.65
C TYR A 619 16.10 3.62 -7.38
N PHE A 620 16.02 2.50 -6.66
CA PHE A 620 17.19 1.63 -6.49
C PHE A 620 17.58 0.94 -7.79
N LEU A 621 16.64 0.29 -8.47
CA LEU A 621 16.88 -0.26 -9.81
C LEU A 621 16.89 0.84 -10.88
N GLY A 622 16.25 1.96 -10.63
CA GLY A 622 16.20 3.12 -11.49
C GLY A 622 15.39 2.92 -12.79
N ILE A 623 14.42 2.01 -12.79
CA ILE A 623 13.62 1.64 -13.98
C ILE A 623 12.46 2.63 -14.11
N ARG A 624 12.52 3.50 -15.13
CA ARG A 624 11.51 4.52 -15.42
C ARG A 624 11.10 4.46 -16.89
N PRO A 625 10.03 3.74 -17.21
CA PRO A 625 9.49 3.68 -18.57
C PRO A 625 8.88 5.02 -19.01
N ASP A 626 8.99 5.32 -20.28
CA ASP A 626 8.26 6.38 -20.95
C ASP A 626 7.90 5.90 -22.38
N LEU A 627 6.96 4.95 -22.43
CA LEU A 627 6.51 4.40 -23.72
C LEU A 627 5.69 5.41 -24.54
N MET A 628 5.26 6.52 -23.95
CA MET A 628 4.70 7.64 -24.70
C MET A 628 5.75 8.23 -25.67
N ASN A 629 7.00 8.26 -25.24
CA ASN A 629 8.16 8.74 -26.01
C ASN A 629 9.05 7.59 -26.53
N GLY A 630 8.62 6.34 -26.42
CA GLY A 630 9.35 5.16 -26.92
C GLY A 630 10.68 4.92 -26.21
N THR A 631 10.78 5.23 -24.91
CA THR A 631 12.00 5.09 -24.14
C THR A 631 11.79 4.39 -22.81
N VAL A 632 12.83 3.74 -22.28
CA VAL A 632 12.95 3.25 -20.91
C VAL A 632 14.27 3.72 -20.35
N THR A 633 14.25 4.57 -19.36
CA THR A 633 15.46 4.98 -18.64
C THR A 633 15.74 3.98 -17.51
N VAL A 634 16.98 3.52 -17.43
CA VAL A 634 17.47 2.70 -16.32
C VAL A 634 18.70 3.37 -15.73
N GLU A 635 18.57 3.86 -14.49
CA GLU A 635 19.60 4.59 -13.76
C GLU A 635 19.82 3.94 -12.39
N PRO A 636 20.62 2.86 -12.31
CA PRO A 636 20.82 2.13 -11.06
C PRO A 636 21.45 2.97 -9.96
N LYS A 637 20.92 2.82 -8.74
CA LYS A 637 21.46 3.40 -7.50
C LYS A 637 21.50 2.33 -6.40
N LEU A 638 22.10 1.18 -6.75
CA LEU A 638 22.19 0.05 -5.82
C LEU A 638 23.12 0.37 -4.66
N PRO A 639 22.75 -0.02 -3.42
CA PRO A 639 23.66 0.05 -2.27
C PRO A 639 24.80 -0.97 -2.42
N ALA A 640 25.93 -0.69 -1.77
CA ALA A 640 27.14 -1.53 -1.85
C ALA A 640 26.94 -2.96 -1.34
N GLU A 641 25.95 -3.18 -0.49
CA GLU A 641 25.57 -4.51 0.05
C GLU A 641 25.06 -5.47 -1.03
N ILE A 642 24.47 -4.93 -2.11
CA ILE A 642 24.02 -5.73 -3.24
C ILE A 642 25.19 -5.97 -4.18
N THR A 643 25.63 -7.22 -4.27
CA THR A 643 26.75 -7.65 -5.14
C THR A 643 26.29 -8.47 -6.35
N GLU A 644 25.11 -9.10 -6.23
CA GLU A 644 24.46 -9.86 -7.29
C GLU A 644 22.94 -9.65 -7.24
N LEU A 645 22.33 -9.46 -8.42
CA LEU A 645 20.89 -9.28 -8.55
C LEU A 645 20.42 -9.67 -9.95
N GLN A 646 19.33 -10.42 -10.01
CA GLN A 646 18.60 -10.73 -11.23
C GLN A 646 17.12 -10.45 -11.02
N THR A 647 16.52 -9.70 -11.93
CA THR A 647 15.08 -9.43 -11.92
C THR A 647 14.57 -9.19 -13.33
N SER A 648 13.27 -9.23 -13.50
CA SER A 648 12.62 -8.72 -14.70
C SER A 648 11.36 -7.95 -14.36
N VAL A 649 11.00 -6.99 -15.22
CA VAL A 649 9.83 -6.12 -15.04
C VAL A 649 9.07 -6.05 -16.34
N LYS A 650 7.75 -6.16 -16.28
CA LYS A 650 6.89 -6.00 -17.44
C LYS A 650 6.81 -4.53 -17.85
N ILE A 651 7.05 -4.24 -19.13
CA ILE A 651 6.96 -2.89 -19.70
C ILE A 651 6.22 -3.00 -21.04
N GLY A 652 5.07 -2.33 -21.15
CA GLY A 652 4.20 -2.48 -22.30
C GLY A 652 3.80 -3.95 -22.52
N ARG A 653 4.05 -4.44 -23.72
CA ARG A 653 3.86 -5.86 -24.08
C ARG A 653 5.09 -6.72 -23.84
N GLY A 654 6.22 -6.07 -23.55
CA GLY A 654 7.53 -6.69 -23.39
C GLY A 654 7.92 -6.94 -21.93
N THR A 655 9.16 -7.37 -21.78
CA THR A 655 9.80 -7.62 -20.49
C THR A 655 11.20 -7.02 -20.49
N LEU A 656 11.50 -6.19 -19.50
CA LEU A 656 12.83 -5.69 -19.23
C LEU A 656 13.55 -6.69 -18.30
N TYR A 657 14.60 -7.30 -18.77
CA TYR A 657 15.50 -8.14 -17.99
C TYR A 657 16.64 -7.27 -17.43
N TYR A 658 16.94 -7.47 -16.16
CA TYR A 658 17.92 -6.69 -15.43
C TYR A 658 18.82 -7.65 -14.65
N THR A 659 20.11 -7.64 -14.95
CA THR A 659 21.12 -8.42 -14.25
C THR A 659 22.23 -7.48 -13.78
N TYR A 660 22.62 -7.63 -12.52
CA TYR A 660 23.78 -6.96 -11.93
C TYR A 660 24.66 -8.00 -11.25
N LYS A 661 25.94 -7.92 -11.49
CA LYS A 661 26.95 -8.75 -10.82
C LYS A 661 28.30 -8.05 -10.79
N ASP A 662 28.87 -7.91 -9.60
CA ASP A 662 30.23 -7.37 -9.39
C ASP A 662 30.50 -6.07 -10.17
N GLY A 663 29.58 -5.10 -10.08
CA GLY A 663 29.70 -3.79 -10.74
C GLY A 663 29.29 -3.77 -12.23
N LYS A 664 28.85 -4.89 -12.80
CA LYS A 664 28.44 -4.97 -14.21
C LYS A 664 26.94 -5.11 -14.33
N PHE A 665 26.37 -4.30 -15.21
CA PHE A 665 24.93 -4.32 -15.53
C PHE A 665 24.74 -4.91 -16.92
N ASP A 666 23.75 -5.80 -17.06
CA ASP A 666 23.15 -6.22 -18.32
C ASP A 666 21.66 -5.95 -18.26
N VAL A 667 21.19 -5.03 -19.11
CA VAL A 667 19.81 -4.58 -19.15
C VAL A 667 19.32 -4.66 -20.59
N ARG A 668 18.25 -5.44 -20.83
CA ARG A 668 17.66 -5.62 -22.15
C ARG A 668 16.14 -5.64 -22.07
N LEU A 669 15.50 -5.03 -23.07
CA LEU A 669 14.05 -5.05 -23.25
C LEU A 669 13.72 -5.99 -24.44
N GLU A 670 12.84 -6.95 -24.20
CA GLU A 670 12.36 -7.90 -25.22
C GLU A 670 10.84 -7.78 -25.38
N GLY A 671 10.34 -7.85 -26.60
CA GLY A 671 8.90 -7.86 -26.90
C GLY A 671 8.22 -6.49 -26.88
N GLU A 672 8.97 -5.40 -26.70
CA GLU A 672 8.48 -4.02 -26.83
C GLU A 672 9.46 -3.18 -27.67
N ASP A 673 8.91 -2.30 -28.52
CA ASP A 673 9.72 -1.41 -29.35
C ASP A 673 9.97 -0.07 -28.66
N ALA A 674 10.92 -0.09 -27.70
CA ALA A 674 11.36 1.10 -26.99
C ALA A 674 12.87 1.06 -26.78
N LYS A 675 13.50 2.25 -26.77
CA LYS A 675 14.93 2.41 -26.55
C LYS A 675 15.25 2.37 -25.06
N VAL A 676 16.10 1.44 -24.64
CA VAL A 676 16.65 1.43 -23.27
C VAL A 676 17.82 2.40 -23.19
N ASN A 677 17.73 3.38 -22.28
CA ASN A 677 18.78 4.33 -21.94
C ASN A 677 19.38 3.94 -20.58
N LEU A 678 20.46 3.17 -20.60
CA LEU A 678 21.18 2.78 -19.38
C LEU A 678 22.17 3.89 -18.98
N ILE A 679 21.96 4.49 -17.81
CA ILE A 679 22.81 5.54 -17.22
C ILE A 679 23.57 4.91 -16.06
N LEU A 680 24.82 4.56 -16.29
CA LEU A 680 25.66 3.92 -15.26
C LEU A 680 26.07 4.90 -14.17
N PRO A 681 26.14 4.44 -12.90
CA PRO A 681 26.64 5.25 -11.80
C PRO A 681 28.06 5.74 -12.09
N GLN A 682 28.28 7.03 -11.91
CA GLN A 682 29.62 7.61 -11.98
C GLN A 682 30.17 7.77 -10.56
N ALA A 683 31.45 7.50 -10.37
CA ALA A 683 32.12 7.81 -9.12
C ALA A 683 32.07 9.32 -8.90
N ALA A 684 31.25 9.76 -7.99
CA ALA A 684 31.15 11.16 -7.59
C ALA A 684 31.94 11.40 -6.30
N ALA A 685 32.52 12.60 -6.16
CA ALA A 685 33.06 13.02 -4.87
C ALA A 685 31.93 13.04 -3.82
N PRO A 686 32.27 12.73 -2.55
CA PRO A 686 31.27 12.81 -1.48
C PRO A 686 30.61 14.20 -1.44
N ASN A 687 29.28 14.23 -1.40
CA ASN A 687 28.58 15.49 -1.32
C ASN A 687 28.67 16.07 0.11
N PRO A 688 29.32 17.24 0.31
CA PRO A 688 29.55 17.80 1.64
C PRO A 688 28.23 18.15 2.37
N ILE A 689 27.16 18.40 1.64
CA ILE A 689 25.84 18.68 2.24
C ILE A 689 25.34 17.49 3.06
N PHE A 690 25.65 16.26 2.66
CA PHE A 690 25.15 15.06 3.34
C PHE A 690 26.21 14.39 4.25
N GLN A 691 27.36 15.05 4.46
CA GLN A 691 28.38 14.48 5.34
C GLN A 691 27.87 14.32 6.78
N GLY A 692 27.90 13.10 7.32
CA GLY A 692 27.47 12.77 8.67
C GLY A 692 25.95 12.77 8.89
N VAL A 693 25.14 12.77 7.82
CA VAL A 693 23.68 12.64 7.93
C VAL A 693 23.30 11.31 8.57
N ASP A 694 22.37 11.34 9.53
CA ASP A 694 21.84 10.15 10.20
C ASP A 694 20.36 10.33 10.54
N PHE A 695 19.70 9.26 11.01
CA PHE A 695 18.31 9.29 11.45
C PHE A 695 18.08 10.29 12.57
N CYS A 696 16.88 10.84 12.60
CA CYS A 696 16.38 11.61 13.73
C CYS A 696 16.45 10.76 15.00
N GLN A 697 17.02 11.33 16.07
CA GLN A 697 17.10 10.68 17.37
C GLN A 697 15.96 11.15 18.29
N PRO A 698 15.14 10.24 18.84
CA PRO A 698 14.07 10.62 19.76
C PRO A 698 14.63 11.38 20.98
N ARG A 699 13.98 12.48 21.38
CA ARG A 699 14.26 13.17 22.64
C ARG A 699 13.73 12.35 23.81
N PRO A 700 14.25 12.52 25.03
CA PRO A 700 13.64 11.96 26.22
C PRO A 700 12.16 12.37 26.36
N LEU A 701 11.28 11.44 26.79
CA LEU A 701 9.83 11.67 26.85
C LEU A 701 9.43 12.89 27.67
N GLU A 702 10.13 13.17 28.78
CA GLU A 702 9.93 14.33 29.64
C GLU A 702 10.14 15.70 28.95
N HIS A 703 10.68 15.71 27.74
CA HIS A 703 10.87 16.95 26.98
C HIS A 703 9.69 17.28 26.04
N TYR A 704 8.64 16.44 26.03
CA TYR A 704 7.48 16.69 25.18
C TYR A 704 6.34 17.30 26.01
N PRO A 705 5.88 18.54 25.69
CA PRO A 705 4.85 19.24 26.45
C PRO A 705 3.52 18.49 26.59
N CYS A 706 3.22 17.57 25.67
CA CYS A 706 2.00 16.77 25.73
C CYS A 706 1.92 15.84 26.95
N PHE A 707 3.03 15.61 27.68
CA PHE A 707 3.07 14.84 28.93
C PHE A 707 3.03 15.71 30.20
N ASP A 708 3.02 17.03 30.07
CA ASP A 708 2.97 17.95 31.24
C ASP A 708 1.60 17.97 31.91
N THR A 709 0.55 17.60 31.20
CA THR A 709 -0.83 17.59 31.68
C THR A 709 -1.43 16.18 31.57
N TYR A 710 -1.79 15.61 32.71
CA TYR A 710 -2.60 14.40 32.81
C TYR A 710 -4.07 14.75 32.60
N HIS A 711 -4.72 14.14 31.60
CA HIS A 711 -6.16 14.30 31.36
C HIS A 711 -6.91 13.05 31.82
N GLU A 712 -7.58 13.13 32.94
CA GLU A 712 -8.43 12.05 33.49
C GLU A 712 -9.56 11.67 32.50
N GLU A 713 -10.00 12.63 31.67
CA GLU A 713 -11.02 12.44 30.62
C GLU A 713 -10.55 11.57 29.43
N ALA A 714 -9.25 11.40 29.23
CA ALA A 714 -8.70 10.54 28.19
C ALA A 714 -8.96 9.04 28.43
N LEU A 715 -9.34 8.66 29.65
CA LEU A 715 -9.60 7.29 30.08
C LEU A 715 -11.05 6.81 29.84
N THR A 716 -11.95 7.65 29.32
CA THR A 716 -13.39 7.37 29.25
C THR A 716 -13.93 7.08 27.86
N TYR A 717 -13.12 6.49 26.93
CA TYR A 717 -13.61 6.07 25.62
C TYR A 717 -13.15 4.67 25.25
#